data_3e68359c68d132adaec1b13689ed0162
#
_entry.id   3e68359c68d132adaec1b13689ed0162
#
_cell.length_a   1.000
_cell.length_b   1.000
_cell.length_c   1.000
_cell.angle_alpha   90.00
_cell.angle_beta   90.00
_cell.angle_gamma   90.00
#
_symmetry.space_group_name_H-M   'P 1'
#
loop_
_entity.id
_entity.type
_entity.pdbx_description
1 polymer ?
#
loop_
_entity_poly.entity_id
_entity_poly.type
_entity_poly.pdbx_seq_one_letter_code
_entity_poly.pdbx_strand_id
1 'polypeptide(L)'
;MCILLIAHFSASKIRGMKNRIPVDFDETLAYSMDRNPYFFENVFGGMLMKELSLNGTWTLEVSGGAFPPLPATVPGSVYHDLLCAGQMEDPFYRDNEMAALKLMDNDFLYTRSFLVDPELLEADALVLRAEGLDTIAAVSVNGRLAGTADNMHRIWEFDIRDLLRSGENTISVALSSPTRYIKEAYSVNKADGSTDAMVGFPDIRKAHCMFGWDWGPRLPDAGIWRDISILGIEKARIRDVYVEQRHENGAVTLVVHTHVTHLTADPTAVSVTVTAPDGTVFRGTGETCAIPIDDPRLWWPAGFGDQPLYRVRVELTHGGKTLDQWERRVGLRTLTVSRRKDEWGESFCHCVNGVDIFAMGADYIPEDNLLPRVNPARTRRLLEDARAANMNCIRVWGGGYYPGDDFYDICDELGLLVWQDFMFACAVYNLTEDFEKNITAEFVDNVRRLRHHASLALWCGNNEMEQFVDVGEWVSNPGQKADYIKMYEYILPKVLKKEDPQTFYWPASPSSGGSFDKPQDPTRGDVHYWDVWHGLKPFTDYRNYTFRYVSEFGFQSFPCMETIESFTAPEDRNVFSYVMEKHQRNASANGRIVSYLSQMYLYPGTLDGLVYASQLLQAQAMQYGVEHWRRNRGQCMGAVIWQLNDCWPVASWSSIDYYGRWKALHYYAKRFFAPVLISCHEEGILSQNTNVNAEPFHLKKSARLNVSNETLTPFTGTARWSLRRPDASVIEEGSFPVSVPALSALWLPEQDFSEQDTYGCYYSYALEDADGNTVGSGSVLFCAPKHFRFEDPHMTARIEGDEVVITAGSYARSVEVQCGPDVVLEDNYFDMNSGQRRIKIIRGTPEAVTVRSVYDIR
;
A
#
# COMPACT_ATOMS: atom_id res chain seq x y z
N MET A 1 -16.96 -10.21 -45.54
CA MET A 1 -18.39 -9.92 -45.48
C MET A 1 -19.07 -10.79 -44.43
N CYS A 2 -18.45 -10.94 -43.26
CA CYS A 2 -18.98 -11.67 -42.09
C CYS A 2 -18.69 -10.98 -40.72
N ILE A 3 -18.30 -9.70 -40.76
CA ILE A 3 -17.97 -8.93 -39.52
C ILE A 3 -18.96 -7.78 -39.24
N LEU A 4 -20.03 -7.66 -40.02
CA LEU A 4 -21.01 -6.56 -39.89
C LEU A 4 -22.40 -7.00 -39.39
N LEU A 5 -22.51 -8.15 -38.72
CA LEU A 5 -23.80 -8.70 -38.23
C LEU A 5 -23.92 -8.88 -36.72
N ILE A 6 -22.99 -8.35 -35.91
CA ILE A 6 -23.06 -8.42 -34.43
C ILE A 6 -23.41 -7.08 -33.75
N ALA A 7 -23.60 -6.01 -34.53
CA ALA A 7 -23.87 -4.68 -33.96
C ALA A 7 -25.35 -4.30 -33.80
N HIS A 8 -26.33 -5.21 -33.92
CA HIS A 8 -27.74 -4.89 -33.76
C HIS A 8 -28.52 -6.00 -33.02
N PHE A 9 -28.17 -6.25 -31.76
CA PHE A 9 -29.12 -6.86 -30.82
C PHE A 9 -29.22 -5.97 -29.59
N SER A 10 -30.33 -5.30 -29.48
CA SER A 10 -30.66 -4.33 -28.45
C SER A 10 -30.78 -4.99 -27.06
N ALA A 11 -30.38 -4.28 -26.03
CA ALA A 11 -30.36 -4.58 -24.61
C ALA A 11 -31.74 -4.94 -23.96
N SER A 12 -32.73 -5.38 -24.70
CA SER A 12 -34.10 -5.59 -24.18
C SER A 12 -34.51 -7.05 -23.98
N LYS A 13 -33.61 -8.05 -24.18
CA LYS A 13 -33.98 -9.48 -24.05
C LYS A 13 -33.22 -10.30 -23.01
N ILE A 14 -32.42 -9.69 -22.13
CA ILE A 14 -31.66 -10.40 -21.05
C ILE A 14 -32.20 -10.04 -19.65
N ARG A 15 -33.47 -9.67 -19.52
CA ARG A 15 -34.10 -9.43 -18.19
C ARG A 15 -34.87 -10.61 -17.62
N GLY A 16 -34.65 -11.83 -18.09
CA GLY A 16 -35.50 -12.99 -17.76
C GLY A 16 -34.84 -14.16 -17.01
N MET A 17 -33.55 -14.10 -16.63
CA MET A 17 -32.91 -15.19 -15.90
C MET A 17 -32.01 -14.66 -14.76
N LYS A 18 -32.62 -14.05 -13.78
CA LYS A 18 -31.97 -13.84 -12.45
C LYS A 18 -32.56 -14.88 -11.51
N ASN A 19 -31.79 -15.91 -11.22
CA ASN A 19 -31.71 -16.57 -9.91
C ASN A 19 -30.78 -17.80 -9.99
N ARG A 20 -29.71 -17.74 -9.23
CA ARG A 20 -28.68 -18.75 -8.95
C ARG A 20 -27.38 -18.57 -9.77
N ILE A 21 -26.53 -17.71 -9.26
CA ILE A 21 -25.06 -17.82 -9.12
C ILE A 21 -24.58 -16.41 -8.81
N PRO A 22 -23.95 -16.10 -7.67
CA PRO A 22 -23.40 -14.79 -7.37
C PRO A 22 -21.93 -14.72 -7.79
N VAL A 23 -21.67 -14.36 -9.02
CA VAL A 23 -20.40 -13.74 -9.45
C VAL A 23 -20.72 -12.88 -10.66
N ASP A 24 -20.50 -11.59 -10.53
CA ASP A 24 -20.77 -10.58 -11.57
C ASP A 24 -19.65 -10.62 -12.63
N PHE A 25 -19.89 -11.37 -13.71
CA PHE A 25 -18.96 -11.52 -14.84
C PHE A 25 -19.11 -10.41 -15.90
N ASP A 26 -20.11 -9.56 -15.82
CA ASP A 26 -20.52 -8.68 -16.94
C ASP A 26 -20.01 -7.23 -16.86
N GLU A 27 -19.64 -6.72 -15.69
CA GLU A 27 -19.16 -5.34 -15.58
C GLU A 27 -17.65 -5.19 -15.88
N THR A 28 -16.86 -6.25 -15.71
CA THR A 28 -15.39 -6.22 -15.93
C THR A 28 -15.04 -6.12 -17.41
N LEU A 29 -15.82 -6.73 -18.29
CA LEU A 29 -15.63 -6.65 -19.76
C LEU A 29 -16.13 -5.32 -20.36
N ALA A 30 -17.18 -4.74 -19.82
CA ALA A 30 -17.70 -3.44 -20.26
C ALA A 30 -16.82 -2.28 -19.79
N TYR A 31 -16.22 -2.39 -18.59
CA TYR A 31 -15.35 -1.36 -18.03
C TYR A 31 -13.97 -1.29 -18.72
N SER A 32 -13.48 -2.43 -19.19
CA SER A 32 -12.19 -2.49 -19.94
C SER A 32 -12.32 -1.95 -21.37
N MET A 33 -13.53 -1.97 -21.95
CA MET A 33 -13.75 -1.50 -23.33
C MET A 33 -13.94 0.02 -23.48
N ASP A 34 -14.41 0.73 -22.42
CA ASP A 34 -14.81 2.14 -22.53
C ASP A 34 -13.74 3.14 -22.06
N ARG A 35 -12.67 2.71 -21.37
CA ARG A 35 -11.65 3.62 -20.82
C ARG A 35 -10.19 3.21 -21.04
N ASN A 36 -9.91 2.14 -21.78
CA ASN A 36 -8.54 1.82 -22.15
C ASN A 36 -8.35 1.99 -23.66
N PRO A 37 -7.95 3.17 -24.15
CA PRO A 37 -7.65 3.39 -25.56
C PRO A 37 -6.50 2.50 -26.08
N TYR A 38 -5.71 1.90 -25.18
CA TYR A 38 -4.59 1.02 -25.55
C TYR A 38 -5.02 -0.35 -26.08
N PHE A 39 -6.26 -0.80 -25.86
CA PHE A 39 -6.72 -2.08 -26.41
C PHE A 39 -7.02 -2.00 -27.92
N PHE A 40 -7.26 -0.80 -28.45
CA PHE A 40 -7.58 -0.61 -29.87
C PHE A 40 -6.39 -0.16 -30.73
N GLU A 41 -5.36 0.50 -30.15
CA GLU A 41 -4.17 0.93 -30.90
C GLU A 41 -3.24 -0.21 -31.27
N ASN A 42 -3.23 -1.32 -30.53
CA ASN A 42 -2.46 -2.53 -30.87
C ASN A 42 -3.04 -3.33 -32.04
N VAL A 43 -4.21 -2.98 -32.56
CA VAL A 43 -4.87 -3.70 -33.68
C VAL A 43 -4.62 -3.03 -35.04
N PHE A 44 -4.18 -1.76 -35.11
CA PHE A 44 -4.07 -1.00 -36.37
C PHE A 44 -2.81 -0.16 -36.58
N GLY A 45 -1.74 -0.38 -35.85
CA GLY A 45 -0.47 0.36 -36.04
C GLY A 45 0.71 -0.57 -36.33
N GLY A 46 1.35 -0.39 -37.43
CA GLY A 46 2.52 -1.00 -38.08
C GLY A 46 3.27 -2.11 -37.30
N MET A 47 3.76 -3.12 -38.01
CA MET A 47 4.42 -4.32 -37.45
C MET A 47 5.46 -3.99 -36.38
N LEU A 48 5.04 -4.03 -35.13
CA LEU A 48 5.85 -4.13 -33.93
C LEU A 48 6.63 -5.47 -33.89
N MET A 49 7.61 -5.58 -33.00
CA MET A 49 8.26 -6.84 -32.66
C MET A 49 7.20 -7.96 -32.66
N LYS A 50 7.48 -9.09 -33.36
CA LYS A 50 6.52 -10.20 -33.43
C LYS A 50 6.39 -10.81 -32.07
N GLU A 51 5.24 -10.68 -31.44
CA GLU A 51 4.94 -11.25 -30.11
C GLU A 51 3.83 -12.29 -30.22
N LEU A 52 4.06 -13.45 -29.63
CA LEU A 52 3.06 -14.50 -29.44
C LEU A 52 2.78 -14.65 -27.96
N SER A 53 1.63 -14.12 -27.49
CA SER A 53 1.20 -14.30 -26.11
C SER A 53 0.87 -15.78 -25.83
N LEU A 54 1.35 -16.28 -24.70
CA LEU A 54 1.02 -17.59 -24.16
C LEU A 54 0.07 -17.48 -22.95
N ASN A 55 -0.48 -16.30 -22.67
CA ASN A 55 -1.52 -16.08 -21.66
C ASN A 55 -2.83 -16.79 -22.04
N GLY A 56 -3.68 -17.07 -21.05
CA GLY A 56 -4.99 -17.68 -21.24
C GLY A 56 -5.06 -19.09 -20.67
N THR A 57 -5.72 -20.02 -21.35
CA THR A 57 -6.02 -21.34 -20.80
C THR A 57 -4.81 -22.30 -20.93
N TRP A 58 -4.47 -22.94 -19.82
CA TRP A 58 -3.48 -24.00 -19.67
C TRP A 58 -4.13 -25.23 -19.02
N THR A 59 -3.36 -26.28 -18.85
CA THR A 59 -3.73 -27.46 -18.04
C THR A 59 -2.78 -27.52 -16.84
N LEU A 60 -3.33 -27.65 -15.63
CA LEU A 60 -2.60 -27.89 -14.39
C LEU A 60 -2.71 -29.35 -13.98
N GLU A 61 -1.57 -29.96 -13.65
CA GLU A 61 -1.46 -31.27 -13.02
C GLU A 61 -0.77 -31.13 -11.66
N VAL A 62 -1.33 -31.79 -10.63
CA VAL A 62 -0.75 -31.86 -9.29
C VAL A 62 -0.06 -33.21 -9.12
N SER A 63 1.20 -33.19 -8.67
CA SER A 63 1.97 -34.42 -8.51
C SER A 63 1.29 -35.40 -7.54
N GLY A 64 1.57 -36.71 -7.71
CA GLY A 64 0.96 -37.74 -6.88
C GLY A 64 -0.48 -38.08 -7.25
N GLY A 65 -1.08 -37.43 -8.25
CA GLY A 65 -2.42 -37.77 -8.76
C GLY A 65 -3.55 -37.44 -7.78
N ALA A 66 -3.36 -36.43 -6.92
CA ALA A 66 -4.36 -35.99 -5.95
C ALA A 66 -5.65 -35.51 -6.65
N PHE A 67 -5.51 -34.93 -7.85
CA PHE A 67 -6.61 -34.44 -8.70
C PHE A 67 -6.37 -34.90 -10.15
N PRO A 68 -7.43 -35.06 -10.97
CA PRO A 68 -7.26 -35.20 -12.43
C PRO A 68 -6.69 -33.86 -12.98
N PRO A 69 -6.04 -33.89 -14.18
CA PRO A 69 -5.66 -32.62 -14.84
C PRO A 69 -6.86 -31.69 -14.97
N LEU A 70 -6.66 -30.41 -14.66
CA LEU A 70 -7.72 -29.40 -14.61
C LEU A 70 -7.35 -28.15 -15.43
N PRO A 71 -8.35 -27.40 -15.91
CA PRO A 71 -8.12 -26.11 -16.56
C PRO A 71 -7.47 -25.12 -15.59
N ALA A 72 -6.47 -24.40 -16.09
CA ALA A 72 -5.76 -23.34 -15.38
C ALA A 72 -5.75 -22.05 -16.21
N THR A 73 -5.60 -20.92 -15.56
CA THR A 73 -5.50 -19.61 -16.21
C THR A 73 -4.11 -19.01 -15.99
N VAL A 74 -3.50 -18.47 -17.04
CA VAL A 74 -2.21 -17.75 -16.96
C VAL A 74 -2.41 -16.34 -17.53
N PRO A 75 -1.98 -15.28 -16.85
CA PRO A 75 -1.43 -15.26 -15.48
C PRO A 75 -2.37 -15.85 -14.43
N GLY A 76 -1.79 -16.57 -13.46
CA GLY A 76 -2.59 -17.30 -12.49
C GLY A 76 -1.77 -17.96 -11.38
N SER A 77 -2.44 -18.74 -10.55
CA SER A 77 -1.81 -19.49 -9.47
C SER A 77 -2.55 -20.78 -9.14
N VAL A 78 -1.84 -21.72 -8.52
CA VAL A 78 -2.35 -23.05 -8.19
C VAL A 78 -3.59 -22.98 -7.29
N TYR A 79 -3.55 -22.19 -6.21
CA TYR A 79 -4.71 -22.05 -5.33
C TYR A 79 -5.92 -21.48 -6.05
N HIS A 80 -5.73 -20.47 -6.89
CA HIS A 80 -6.81 -19.88 -7.65
C HIS A 80 -7.43 -20.89 -8.64
N ASP A 81 -6.60 -21.65 -9.36
CA ASP A 81 -7.07 -22.65 -10.32
C ASP A 81 -7.83 -23.79 -9.62
N LEU A 82 -7.33 -24.27 -8.47
CA LEU A 82 -8.00 -25.29 -7.66
C LEU A 82 -9.34 -24.81 -7.09
N LEU A 83 -9.44 -23.56 -6.67
CA LEU A 83 -10.67 -22.94 -6.23
C LEU A 83 -11.70 -22.85 -7.37
N CYS A 84 -11.29 -22.33 -8.53
CA CYS A 84 -12.15 -22.22 -9.71
C CYS A 84 -12.64 -23.59 -10.19
N ALA A 85 -11.83 -24.63 -10.03
CA ALA A 85 -12.20 -26.01 -10.37
C ALA A 85 -13.03 -26.72 -9.29
N GLY A 86 -13.29 -26.08 -8.15
CA GLY A 86 -14.01 -26.68 -7.00
C GLY A 86 -13.26 -27.82 -6.33
N GLN A 87 -11.93 -27.84 -6.42
CA GLN A 87 -11.08 -28.90 -5.87
C GLN A 87 -10.49 -28.54 -4.49
N MET A 88 -10.73 -27.34 -4.01
CA MET A 88 -10.40 -26.91 -2.65
C MET A 88 -11.48 -25.96 -2.11
N GLU A 89 -11.63 -25.96 -0.79
CA GLU A 89 -12.46 -25.01 -0.08
C GLU A 89 -11.75 -23.64 -0.03
N ASP A 90 -12.54 -22.55 0.17
CA ASP A 90 -11.95 -21.21 0.34
C ASP A 90 -10.98 -21.20 1.54
N PRO A 91 -9.67 -20.93 1.33
CA PRO A 91 -8.68 -20.96 2.39
C PRO A 91 -8.89 -19.87 3.44
N PHE A 92 -9.69 -18.84 3.14
CA PHE A 92 -10.00 -17.74 4.03
C PHE A 92 -11.19 -18.03 4.96
N TYR A 93 -11.89 -19.15 4.76
CA TYR A 93 -13.00 -19.53 5.64
C TYR A 93 -12.52 -20.41 6.79
N ARG A 94 -12.75 -19.95 8.03
CA ARG A 94 -12.40 -20.62 9.29
C ARG A 94 -10.90 -20.99 9.35
N ASP A 95 -10.58 -22.26 9.38
CA ASP A 95 -9.20 -22.79 9.43
C ASP A 95 -8.80 -23.58 8.18
N ASN A 96 -9.49 -23.39 7.06
CA ASN A 96 -9.22 -24.05 5.78
C ASN A 96 -7.78 -23.76 5.27
N GLU A 97 -7.14 -22.69 5.71
CA GLU A 97 -5.71 -22.41 5.52
C GLU A 97 -4.84 -23.66 5.76
N MET A 98 -5.18 -24.46 6.79
CA MET A 98 -4.40 -25.64 7.17
C MET A 98 -4.49 -26.78 6.14
N ALA A 99 -5.63 -26.90 5.48
CA ALA A 99 -5.81 -27.88 4.39
C ALA A 99 -5.14 -27.38 3.09
N ALA A 100 -5.29 -26.08 2.80
CA ALA A 100 -4.65 -25.45 1.65
C ALA A 100 -3.11 -25.52 1.72
N LEU A 101 -2.52 -25.26 2.89
CA LEU A 101 -1.07 -25.35 3.08
C LEU A 101 -0.51 -26.73 2.73
N LYS A 102 -1.23 -27.81 3.04
CA LYS A 102 -0.80 -29.18 2.70
C LYS A 102 -0.74 -29.44 1.20
N LEU A 103 -1.53 -28.74 0.40
CA LEU A 103 -1.49 -28.88 -1.06
C LEU A 103 -0.13 -28.41 -1.61
N MET A 104 0.53 -27.46 -0.94
CA MET A 104 1.84 -26.95 -1.35
C MET A 104 3.01 -27.93 -1.07
N ASP A 105 2.77 -29.06 -0.45
CA ASP A 105 3.76 -30.15 -0.37
C ASP A 105 3.91 -30.91 -1.71
N ASN A 106 3.08 -30.63 -2.72
CA ASN A 106 3.15 -31.22 -4.05
C ASN A 106 3.97 -30.37 -5.03
N ASP A 107 4.41 -30.97 -6.11
CA ASP A 107 4.90 -30.26 -7.30
C ASP A 107 3.74 -30.06 -8.27
N PHE A 108 3.88 -29.08 -9.17
CA PHE A 108 2.84 -28.68 -10.10
C PHE A 108 3.39 -28.62 -11.52
N LEU A 109 2.57 -29.02 -12.50
CA LEU A 109 2.93 -28.97 -13.91
C LEU A 109 1.86 -28.23 -14.70
N TYR A 110 2.22 -27.05 -15.20
CA TYR A 110 1.42 -26.31 -16.17
C TYR A 110 1.82 -26.71 -17.58
N THR A 111 0.84 -27.06 -18.44
CA THR A 111 1.08 -27.43 -19.85
C THR A 111 0.13 -26.68 -20.78
N ARG A 112 0.64 -26.35 -21.99
CA ARG A 112 -0.18 -25.74 -23.05
C ARG A 112 0.33 -26.16 -24.42
N SER A 113 -0.60 -26.46 -25.36
CA SER A 113 -0.32 -26.50 -26.79
C SER A 113 -0.57 -25.14 -27.43
N PHE A 114 0.27 -24.73 -28.36
CA PHE A 114 0.15 -23.47 -29.09
C PHE A 114 0.67 -23.59 -30.52
N LEU A 115 0.20 -22.71 -31.40
CA LEU A 115 0.59 -22.68 -32.80
C LEU A 115 1.66 -21.58 -33.02
N VAL A 116 2.70 -21.96 -33.75
CA VAL A 116 3.75 -21.04 -34.20
C VAL A 116 3.61 -20.82 -35.70
N ASP A 117 3.39 -19.54 -36.05
CA ASP A 117 3.37 -19.12 -37.44
C ASP A 117 4.77 -19.21 -38.08
N PRO A 118 4.93 -19.71 -39.30
CA PRO A 118 6.21 -19.71 -40.02
C PRO A 118 6.89 -18.32 -40.01
N GLU A 119 6.14 -17.23 -40.10
CA GLU A 119 6.68 -15.87 -40.06
C GLU A 119 7.39 -15.52 -38.75
N LEU A 120 6.99 -16.07 -37.62
CA LEU A 120 7.67 -15.87 -36.34
C LEU A 120 9.07 -16.52 -36.35
N LEU A 121 9.20 -17.67 -37.01
CA LEU A 121 10.46 -18.40 -37.13
C LEU A 121 11.49 -17.70 -38.03
N GLU A 122 11.10 -16.71 -38.82
CA GLU A 122 12.01 -15.90 -39.64
C GLU A 122 12.78 -14.85 -38.83
N ALA A 123 12.37 -14.57 -37.57
CA ALA A 123 13.08 -13.62 -36.70
C ALA A 123 14.53 -14.05 -36.44
N ASP A 124 15.45 -13.11 -36.19
CA ASP A 124 16.87 -13.38 -35.95
C ASP A 124 17.12 -14.03 -34.56
N ALA A 125 16.26 -13.76 -33.58
CA ALA A 125 16.22 -14.48 -32.30
C ALA A 125 14.78 -14.79 -31.87
N LEU A 126 14.59 -15.89 -31.12
CA LEU A 126 13.29 -16.30 -30.55
C LEU A 126 13.47 -16.49 -29.04
N VAL A 127 12.85 -15.61 -28.27
CA VAL A 127 13.01 -15.58 -26.81
C VAL A 127 11.66 -15.84 -26.13
N LEU A 128 11.61 -16.87 -25.27
CA LEU A 128 10.51 -17.01 -24.33
C LEU A 128 10.76 -16.05 -23.16
N ARG A 129 9.84 -15.10 -22.96
CA ARG A 129 9.85 -14.13 -21.85
C ARG A 129 8.74 -14.47 -20.87
N ALA A 130 9.11 -14.69 -19.61
CA ALA A 130 8.19 -14.84 -18.49
C ALA A 130 8.44 -13.70 -17.49
N GLU A 131 7.43 -12.88 -17.25
CA GLU A 131 7.55 -11.70 -16.38
C GLU A 131 7.44 -12.03 -14.89
N GLY A 132 7.01 -13.27 -14.57
CA GLY A 132 6.97 -13.77 -13.20
C GLY A 132 6.65 -15.27 -13.14
N LEU A 133 7.60 -16.06 -12.64
CA LEU A 133 7.45 -17.48 -12.31
C LEU A 133 7.58 -17.64 -10.80
N ASP A 134 6.57 -18.20 -10.15
CA ASP A 134 6.53 -18.35 -8.69
C ASP A 134 6.58 -19.82 -8.29
N THR A 135 7.75 -20.37 -7.93
CA THR A 135 9.08 -19.73 -7.80
C THR A 135 10.15 -20.60 -8.44
N ILE A 136 10.30 -21.86 -7.97
CA ILE A 136 11.31 -22.80 -8.44
C ILE A 136 10.75 -23.53 -9.65
N ALA A 137 11.15 -23.10 -10.84
CA ALA A 137 10.54 -23.55 -12.08
C ALA A 137 11.55 -24.16 -13.05
N ALA A 138 11.11 -25.18 -13.79
CA ALA A 138 11.78 -25.71 -14.98
C ALA A 138 10.86 -25.54 -16.19
N VAL A 139 11.32 -24.79 -17.19
CA VAL A 139 10.56 -24.47 -18.40
C VAL A 139 11.05 -25.33 -19.55
N SER A 140 10.14 -26.04 -20.22
CA SER A 140 10.47 -26.90 -21.37
C SER A 140 9.57 -26.58 -22.57
N VAL A 141 10.13 -26.67 -23.77
CA VAL A 141 9.40 -26.50 -25.04
C VAL A 141 9.60 -27.80 -25.84
N ASN A 142 8.51 -28.36 -26.31
CA ASN A 142 8.52 -29.66 -27.05
C ASN A 142 9.30 -30.79 -26.32
N GLY A 143 9.18 -30.82 -24.98
CA GLY A 143 9.83 -31.78 -24.11
C GLY A 143 11.34 -31.58 -23.89
N ARG A 144 11.91 -30.49 -24.37
CA ARG A 144 13.32 -30.11 -24.17
C ARG A 144 13.42 -28.95 -23.22
N LEU A 145 14.31 -29.00 -22.23
CA LEU A 145 14.53 -27.91 -21.24
C LEU A 145 14.99 -26.65 -21.95
N ALA A 146 14.26 -25.56 -21.74
CA ALA A 146 14.61 -24.20 -22.16
C ALA A 146 15.45 -23.49 -21.08
N GLY A 147 15.11 -23.66 -19.79
CA GLY A 147 15.84 -23.10 -18.68
C GLY A 147 15.12 -23.30 -17.34
N THR A 148 15.69 -22.71 -16.27
CA THR A 148 15.17 -22.77 -14.90
C THR A 148 15.03 -21.38 -14.32
N ALA A 149 14.11 -21.22 -13.36
CA ALA A 149 13.89 -20.00 -12.59
C ALA A 149 13.85 -20.33 -11.09
N ASP A 150 14.29 -19.37 -10.24
CA ASP A 150 14.34 -19.52 -8.79
C ASP A 150 14.03 -18.20 -8.03
N ASN A 151 13.37 -17.27 -8.71
CA ASN A 151 13.04 -15.95 -8.16
C ASN A 151 11.76 -15.39 -8.80
N MET A 152 10.70 -15.17 -8.01
CA MET A 152 9.43 -14.66 -8.51
C MET A 152 9.46 -13.18 -8.89
N HIS A 153 10.46 -12.43 -8.43
CA HIS A 153 10.57 -10.98 -8.63
C HIS A 153 11.31 -10.60 -9.91
N ARG A 154 11.76 -11.59 -10.72
CA ARG A 154 12.56 -11.40 -11.92
C ARG A 154 11.76 -11.61 -13.20
N ILE A 155 12.28 -10.98 -14.27
CA ILE A 155 11.90 -11.28 -15.65
C ILE A 155 12.87 -12.32 -16.18
N TRP A 156 12.33 -13.44 -16.66
CA TRP A 156 13.11 -14.56 -17.19
C TRP A 156 13.03 -14.59 -18.72
N GLU A 157 14.19 -14.63 -19.37
CA GLU A 157 14.29 -14.75 -20.82
C GLU A 157 15.09 -16.00 -21.20
N PHE A 158 14.51 -16.89 -22.02
CA PHE A 158 15.12 -18.11 -22.48
C PHE A 158 15.22 -18.13 -23.99
N ASP A 159 16.40 -18.43 -24.56
CA ASP A 159 16.53 -18.65 -25.99
C ASP A 159 15.87 -20.00 -26.34
N ILE A 160 14.88 -19.97 -27.23
CA ILE A 160 14.09 -21.15 -27.62
C ILE A 160 14.10 -21.40 -29.12
N ARG A 161 14.98 -20.73 -29.88
CA ARG A 161 15.03 -20.87 -31.33
C ARG A 161 15.11 -22.31 -31.77
N ASP A 162 16.05 -23.10 -31.22
CA ASP A 162 16.28 -24.51 -31.57
C ASP A 162 15.23 -25.44 -30.98
N LEU A 163 14.29 -24.94 -30.18
CA LEU A 163 13.25 -25.73 -29.55
C LEU A 163 11.92 -25.64 -30.30
N LEU A 164 11.70 -24.57 -31.07
CA LEU A 164 10.44 -24.28 -31.78
C LEU A 164 10.41 -24.94 -33.18
N ARG A 165 9.20 -25.24 -33.62
CA ARG A 165 8.89 -25.72 -34.98
C ARG A 165 7.65 -24.98 -35.51
N SER A 166 7.49 -24.96 -36.84
CA SER A 166 6.26 -24.50 -37.47
C SER A 166 5.06 -25.37 -37.12
N GLY A 167 3.91 -24.74 -36.89
CA GLY A 167 2.67 -25.43 -36.50
C GLY A 167 2.61 -25.68 -35.00
N GLU A 168 2.13 -26.83 -34.60
CA GLU A 168 1.85 -27.17 -33.19
C GLU A 168 3.13 -27.38 -32.38
N ASN A 169 3.19 -26.70 -31.23
CA ASN A 169 4.22 -26.79 -30.21
C ASN A 169 3.59 -27.00 -28.84
N THR A 170 4.37 -27.50 -27.89
CA THR A 170 3.96 -27.61 -26.49
C THR A 170 4.95 -26.89 -25.58
N ILE A 171 4.44 -26.22 -24.57
CA ILE A 171 5.23 -25.67 -23.46
C ILE A 171 4.79 -26.32 -22.17
N SER A 172 5.73 -26.57 -21.28
CA SER A 172 5.48 -27.01 -19.92
C SER A 172 6.32 -26.21 -18.92
N VAL A 173 5.72 -25.85 -17.79
CA VAL A 173 6.37 -25.20 -16.64
C VAL A 173 6.14 -26.11 -15.43
N ALA A 174 7.20 -26.76 -14.98
CA ALA A 174 7.20 -27.58 -13.77
C ALA A 174 7.63 -26.73 -12.59
N LEU A 175 6.77 -26.62 -11.57
CA LEU A 175 7.01 -25.84 -10.35
C LEU A 175 7.23 -26.81 -9.18
N SER A 176 8.33 -26.63 -8.46
CA SER A 176 8.64 -27.41 -7.26
C SER A 176 7.87 -26.88 -6.05
N SER A 177 7.52 -27.78 -5.13
CA SER A 177 6.89 -27.43 -3.85
C SER A 177 7.66 -26.35 -3.09
N PRO A 178 7.07 -25.18 -2.80
CA PRO A 178 7.75 -24.15 -2.04
C PRO A 178 8.02 -24.56 -0.59
N THR A 179 7.11 -25.33 0.03
CA THR A 179 7.24 -25.81 1.41
C THR A 179 8.34 -26.84 1.60
N ARG A 180 8.50 -27.76 0.66
CA ARG A 180 9.61 -28.74 0.68
C ARG A 180 10.94 -28.04 0.38
N TYR A 181 10.94 -27.14 -0.59
CA TYR A 181 12.16 -26.40 -0.98
C TYR A 181 12.76 -25.64 0.21
N ILE A 182 11.97 -24.82 0.91
CA ILE A 182 12.48 -24.03 2.05
C ILE A 182 12.98 -24.92 3.17
N LYS A 183 12.33 -26.06 3.43
CA LYS A 183 12.74 -27.02 4.45
C LYS A 183 14.07 -27.68 4.11
N GLU A 184 14.28 -28.06 2.86
CA GLU A 184 15.52 -28.67 2.37
C GLU A 184 16.66 -27.64 2.37
N ALA A 185 16.43 -26.45 1.84
CA ALA A 185 17.40 -25.36 1.79
C ALA A 185 17.88 -24.95 3.20
N TYR A 186 16.95 -24.76 4.14
CA TYR A 186 17.27 -24.43 5.53
C TYR A 186 18.11 -25.53 6.22
N SER A 187 17.91 -26.79 5.88
CA SER A 187 18.69 -27.90 6.43
C SER A 187 20.18 -27.84 6.05
N VAL A 188 20.48 -27.20 4.93
CA VAL A 188 21.84 -27.07 4.36
C VAL A 188 22.49 -25.75 4.78
N ASN A 189 21.76 -24.66 4.74
CA ASN A 189 22.31 -23.31 4.89
C ASN A 189 21.34 -22.40 5.64
N LYS A 190 21.38 -22.49 6.99
CA LYS A 190 20.44 -21.78 7.86
C LYS A 190 20.42 -20.26 7.61
N ALA A 191 19.26 -19.75 7.24
CA ALA A 191 18.91 -18.35 7.27
C ALA A 191 17.67 -18.19 8.15
N ASP A 192 17.82 -17.54 9.30
CA ASP A 192 16.74 -17.32 10.26
C ASP A 192 16.07 -15.96 10.02
N GLY A 193 14.84 -15.80 10.48
CA GLY A 193 14.05 -14.57 10.39
C GLY A 193 12.88 -14.60 11.35
N SER A 194 11.90 -13.72 11.14
CA SER A 194 10.71 -13.63 11.97
C SER A 194 10.05 -14.99 12.17
N THR A 195 9.69 -15.29 13.41
CA THR A 195 8.99 -16.52 13.80
C THR A 195 7.52 -16.56 13.38
N ASP A 196 6.98 -15.45 12.88
CA ASP A 196 5.62 -15.36 12.33
C ASP A 196 5.51 -16.14 11.01
N ALA A 197 6.61 -16.17 10.25
CA ALA A 197 6.70 -16.93 9.01
C ALA A 197 7.21 -18.37 9.21
N MET A 198 7.06 -19.20 8.17
CA MET A 198 7.58 -20.58 8.16
C MET A 198 9.10 -20.59 8.12
N VAL A 199 9.74 -21.48 8.92
CA VAL A 199 11.20 -21.64 8.95
C VAL A 199 11.74 -21.91 7.55
N GLY A 200 12.83 -21.21 7.18
CA GLY A 200 13.49 -21.31 5.88
C GLY A 200 12.90 -20.38 4.80
N PHE A 201 11.92 -19.52 5.13
CA PHE A 201 11.38 -18.57 4.17
C PHE A 201 12.44 -17.63 3.55
N PRO A 202 13.57 -17.28 4.19
CA PRO A 202 14.59 -16.46 3.56
C PRO A 202 15.39 -17.17 2.46
N ASP A 203 15.34 -18.52 2.44
CA ASP A 203 16.09 -19.33 1.48
C ASP A 203 15.46 -19.38 0.07
N ILE A 204 14.31 -18.73 -0.14
CA ILE A 204 13.60 -18.64 -1.42
C ILE A 204 13.28 -17.17 -1.76
N ARG A 205 13.49 -16.77 -3.02
CA ARG A 205 13.13 -15.42 -3.50
C ARG A 205 11.68 -15.37 -3.91
N LYS A 206 10.80 -15.32 -2.90
CA LYS A 206 9.34 -15.26 -2.98
C LYS A 206 8.81 -14.23 -1.99
N ALA A 207 7.62 -13.69 -2.22
CA ALA A 207 6.95 -12.82 -1.25
C ALA A 207 6.90 -13.49 0.12
N HIS A 208 7.66 -12.97 1.07
CA HIS A 208 7.89 -13.59 2.38
C HIS A 208 6.61 -13.74 3.18
N CYS A 209 5.69 -12.76 3.10
CA CYS A 209 4.41 -12.80 3.78
C CYS A 209 3.50 -13.99 3.37
N MET A 210 3.73 -14.61 2.21
CA MET A 210 2.99 -15.81 1.81
C MET A 210 3.31 -17.03 2.68
N PHE A 211 4.47 -17.02 3.35
CA PHE A 211 4.82 -18.06 4.33
C PHE A 211 4.25 -17.79 5.72
N GLY A 212 3.37 -16.80 5.86
CA GLY A 212 2.82 -16.30 7.10
C GLY A 212 3.49 -15.01 7.55
N TRP A 213 2.73 -14.18 8.24
CA TRP A 213 3.19 -12.98 8.92
C TRP A 213 2.30 -12.74 10.13
N ASP A 214 2.63 -11.76 10.99
CA ASP A 214 1.80 -11.44 12.15
C ASP A 214 0.44 -10.77 11.78
N TRP A 215 0.16 -10.66 10.48
CA TRP A 215 -1.13 -10.31 9.86
C TRP A 215 -1.48 -11.23 8.67
N GLY A 216 -0.53 -12.02 8.13
CA GLY A 216 -0.64 -12.80 6.90
C GLY A 216 -0.91 -14.30 7.13
N PRO A 217 -1.66 -14.97 6.24
CA PRO A 217 -1.86 -16.42 6.30
C PRO A 217 -0.63 -17.17 5.80
N ARG A 218 -0.49 -18.46 6.16
CA ARG A 218 0.52 -19.36 5.63
C ARG A 218 0.02 -20.05 4.37
N LEU A 219 0.02 -19.34 3.26
CA LEU A 219 -0.48 -19.77 1.96
C LEU A 219 0.57 -19.49 0.87
N PRO A 220 1.72 -20.19 0.88
CA PRO A 220 2.80 -19.99 -0.12
C PRO A 220 2.38 -20.60 -1.45
N ASP A 221 1.61 -19.86 -2.25
CA ASP A 221 1.10 -20.27 -3.56
C ASP A 221 2.22 -20.59 -4.56
N ALA A 222 1.89 -21.05 -5.77
CA ALA A 222 2.81 -21.25 -6.88
C ALA A 222 2.10 -20.95 -8.20
N GLY A 223 2.82 -20.53 -9.25
CA GLY A 223 2.16 -20.27 -10.52
C GLY A 223 2.99 -19.50 -11.54
N ILE A 224 2.41 -19.31 -12.72
CA ILE A 224 2.87 -18.34 -13.72
C ILE A 224 2.06 -17.06 -13.45
N TRP A 225 2.55 -16.22 -12.55
CA TRP A 225 1.73 -15.16 -11.94
C TRP A 225 1.71 -13.82 -12.69
N ARG A 226 2.57 -13.70 -13.72
CA ARG A 226 2.63 -12.58 -14.68
C ARG A 226 2.65 -13.09 -16.10
N ASP A 227 2.67 -12.18 -17.05
CA ASP A 227 2.61 -12.48 -18.47
C ASP A 227 3.75 -13.40 -18.95
N ILE A 228 3.42 -14.25 -19.93
CA ILE A 228 4.37 -15.11 -20.61
C ILE A 228 4.14 -15.04 -22.11
N SER A 229 5.21 -14.80 -22.88
CA SER A 229 5.12 -14.62 -24.33
C SER A 229 6.39 -15.11 -25.05
N ILE A 230 6.28 -15.30 -26.37
CA ILE A 230 7.41 -15.55 -27.24
C ILE A 230 7.65 -14.30 -28.06
N LEU A 231 8.86 -13.74 -28.00
CA LEU A 231 9.30 -12.59 -28.72
C LEU A 231 10.13 -13.00 -29.93
N GLY A 232 9.71 -12.59 -31.13
CA GLY A 232 10.49 -12.69 -32.36
C GLY A 232 11.26 -11.40 -32.61
N ILE A 233 12.56 -11.41 -32.39
CA ILE A 233 13.42 -10.24 -32.47
C ILE A 233 14.08 -10.22 -33.85
N GLU A 234 13.83 -9.15 -34.59
CA GLU A 234 14.47 -8.92 -35.90
C GLU A 234 15.60 -7.90 -35.74
N LYS A 235 16.82 -8.25 -36.14
CA LYS A 235 18.02 -7.39 -36.24
C LYS A 235 18.50 -6.74 -34.96
N ALA A 236 17.60 -6.12 -34.18
CA ALA A 236 17.91 -5.44 -32.92
C ALA A 236 16.67 -5.23 -32.09
N ARG A 237 16.85 -5.03 -30.77
CA ARG A 237 15.78 -4.64 -29.84
C ARG A 237 16.24 -3.53 -28.90
N ILE A 238 15.30 -2.76 -28.37
CA ILE A 238 15.49 -1.88 -27.23
C ILE A 238 15.63 -2.75 -25.98
N ARG A 239 16.82 -2.75 -25.37
CA ARG A 239 17.05 -3.50 -24.12
C ARG A 239 16.56 -2.74 -22.90
N ASP A 240 16.70 -1.40 -22.95
CA ASP A 240 16.39 -0.52 -21.84
C ASP A 240 16.35 0.93 -22.29
N VAL A 241 15.54 1.77 -21.65
CA VAL A 241 15.50 3.21 -21.81
C VAL A 241 15.62 3.88 -20.45
N TYR A 242 16.55 4.82 -20.31
CA TYR A 242 16.67 5.67 -19.14
C TYR A 242 16.40 7.13 -19.51
N VAL A 243 15.46 7.77 -18.80
CA VAL A 243 15.09 9.18 -19.00
C VAL A 243 15.64 10.00 -17.84
N GLU A 244 16.80 10.63 -18.08
CA GLU A 244 17.43 11.56 -17.13
C GLU A 244 16.76 12.93 -17.21
N GLN A 245 16.45 13.55 -16.08
CA GLN A 245 15.90 14.90 -15.99
C GLN A 245 16.96 15.88 -15.50
N ARG A 246 17.21 16.94 -16.23
CA ARG A 246 18.08 18.05 -15.82
C ARG A 246 17.27 19.32 -15.69
N HIS A 247 17.14 19.80 -14.44
CA HIS A 247 16.37 20.98 -14.09
C HIS A 247 17.33 22.16 -13.89
N GLU A 248 17.27 23.16 -14.76
CA GLU A 248 18.15 24.33 -14.70
C GLU A 248 17.38 25.61 -15.08
N ASN A 249 17.44 26.64 -14.19
CA ASN A 249 16.88 27.98 -14.46
C ASN A 249 15.39 28.00 -14.90
N GLY A 250 14.58 27.07 -14.37
CA GLY A 250 13.16 26.97 -14.70
C GLY A 250 12.83 26.16 -15.96
N ALA A 251 13.84 25.73 -16.72
CA ALA A 251 13.69 24.81 -17.85
C ALA A 251 14.02 23.36 -17.43
N VAL A 252 13.55 22.38 -18.20
CA VAL A 252 13.88 20.96 -18.03
C VAL A 252 14.43 20.42 -19.34
N THR A 253 15.56 19.74 -19.28
CA THR A 253 16.05 18.93 -20.39
C THR A 253 15.89 17.46 -20.06
N LEU A 254 15.14 16.72 -20.90
CA LEU A 254 15.09 15.27 -20.87
C LEU A 254 16.25 14.71 -21.70
N VAL A 255 17.16 13.97 -21.05
CA VAL A 255 18.21 13.23 -21.76
C VAL A 255 17.79 11.77 -21.81
N VAL A 256 17.38 11.31 -22.99
CA VAL A 256 16.90 9.94 -23.20
C VAL A 256 18.08 9.08 -23.66
N HIS A 257 18.41 8.07 -22.84
CA HIS A 257 19.44 7.08 -23.14
C HIS A 257 18.76 5.76 -23.52
N THR A 258 18.92 5.33 -24.77
CA THR A 258 18.36 4.10 -25.31
C THR A 258 19.46 3.06 -25.49
N HIS A 259 19.36 1.96 -24.79
CA HIS A 259 20.31 0.85 -24.93
C HIS A 259 19.76 -0.18 -25.91
N VAL A 260 20.38 -0.29 -27.07
CA VAL A 260 20.00 -1.21 -28.14
C VAL A 260 20.90 -2.46 -28.12
N THR A 261 20.27 -3.63 -28.21
CA THR A 261 20.98 -4.90 -28.43
C THR A 261 20.87 -5.26 -29.92
N HIS A 262 21.99 -5.28 -30.62
CA HIS A 262 22.06 -5.66 -32.02
C HIS A 262 22.33 -7.15 -32.16
N LEU A 263 21.55 -7.83 -32.98
CA LEU A 263 21.73 -9.25 -33.37
C LEU A 263 22.47 -9.36 -34.71
N THR A 264 22.41 -8.33 -35.54
CA THR A 264 23.07 -8.25 -36.85
C THR A 264 23.85 -6.95 -36.95
N ALA A 265 24.68 -6.83 -37.99
CA ALA A 265 25.43 -5.60 -38.29
C ALA A 265 24.61 -4.57 -39.10
N ASP A 266 23.34 -4.78 -39.31
CA ASP A 266 22.47 -3.90 -40.09
C ASP A 266 22.29 -2.55 -39.33
N PRO A 267 22.33 -1.40 -40.08
CA PRO A 267 22.20 -0.08 -39.47
C PRO A 267 20.75 0.12 -38.93
N THR A 268 20.66 0.61 -37.73
CA THR A 268 19.39 0.97 -37.09
C THR A 268 19.36 2.47 -36.76
N ALA A 269 18.18 3.02 -36.56
CA ALA A 269 18.01 4.41 -36.15
C ALA A 269 17.04 4.48 -34.96
N VAL A 270 17.36 5.33 -33.98
CA VAL A 270 16.51 5.62 -32.83
C VAL A 270 15.88 7.00 -33.01
N SER A 271 14.58 7.10 -32.86
CA SER A 271 13.82 8.34 -32.73
C SER A 271 13.11 8.43 -31.39
N VAL A 272 13.05 9.62 -30.80
CA VAL A 272 12.40 9.92 -29.54
C VAL A 272 11.34 10.99 -29.77
N THR A 273 10.14 10.75 -29.31
CA THR A 273 9.03 11.71 -29.30
C THR A 273 8.57 11.92 -27.86
N VAL A 274 8.54 13.19 -27.41
CA VAL A 274 7.97 13.58 -26.12
C VAL A 274 6.71 14.40 -26.40
N THR A 275 5.58 13.95 -25.85
CA THR A 275 4.30 14.66 -25.96
C THR A 275 3.93 15.22 -24.59
N ALA A 276 3.82 16.54 -24.50
CA ALA A 276 3.39 17.24 -23.30
C ALA A 276 1.88 17.03 -23.02
N PRO A 277 1.40 17.28 -21.79
CA PRO A 277 -0.01 17.15 -21.43
C PRO A 277 -0.99 17.99 -22.26
N ASP A 278 -0.52 19.10 -22.84
CA ASP A 278 -1.30 19.96 -23.75
C ASP A 278 -1.25 19.53 -25.22
N GLY A 279 -0.55 18.45 -25.54
CA GLY A 279 -0.38 17.93 -26.89
C GLY A 279 0.84 18.49 -27.64
N THR A 280 1.63 19.39 -27.05
CA THR A 280 2.89 19.88 -27.65
C THR A 280 3.86 18.72 -27.82
N VAL A 281 4.51 18.64 -28.99
CA VAL A 281 5.39 17.52 -29.38
C VAL A 281 6.81 18.00 -29.57
N PHE A 282 7.74 17.37 -28.86
CA PHE A 282 9.19 17.53 -29.00
C PHE A 282 9.79 16.27 -29.65
N ARG A 283 10.84 16.40 -30.43
CA ARG A 283 11.46 15.27 -31.13
C ARG A 283 12.99 15.31 -31.05
N GLY A 284 13.57 14.11 -30.98
CA GLY A 284 15.00 13.90 -30.99
C GLY A 284 15.37 12.60 -31.72
N THR A 285 16.66 12.41 -32.00
CA THR A 285 17.18 11.20 -32.69
C THR A 285 18.50 10.76 -32.07
N GLY A 286 18.80 9.46 -32.18
CA GLY A 286 20.01 8.84 -31.67
C GLY A 286 19.81 8.10 -30.35
N GLU A 287 20.71 7.16 -30.05
CA GLU A 287 20.66 6.35 -28.81
C GLU A 287 20.80 7.20 -27.54
N THR A 288 21.40 8.38 -27.66
CA THR A 288 21.37 9.40 -26.59
C THR A 288 20.94 10.72 -27.21
N CYS A 289 19.83 11.26 -26.75
CA CYS A 289 19.37 12.56 -27.22
C CYS A 289 18.86 13.44 -26.07
N ALA A 290 19.15 14.75 -26.18
CA ALA A 290 18.68 15.77 -25.26
C ALA A 290 17.50 16.53 -25.85
N ILE A 291 16.40 16.61 -25.14
CA ILE A 291 15.17 17.30 -25.55
C ILE A 291 14.88 18.40 -24.54
N PRO A 292 15.12 19.69 -24.87
CA PRO A 292 14.79 20.80 -24.00
C PRO A 292 13.28 21.07 -23.97
N ILE A 293 12.75 21.40 -22.78
CA ILE A 293 11.37 21.82 -22.54
C ILE A 293 11.44 23.16 -21.80
N ASP A 294 11.18 24.26 -22.51
CA ASP A 294 11.42 25.62 -22.04
C ASP A 294 10.37 26.13 -21.04
N ASP A 295 9.14 25.62 -21.11
CA ASP A 295 8.05 25.97 -20.19
C ASP A 295 7.46 24.66 -19.61
N PRO A 296 8.18 23.99 -18.69
CA PRO A 296 7.79 22.70 -18.16
C PRO A 296 6.63 22.81 -17.18
N ARG A 297 5.59 21.99 -17.35
CA ARG A 297 4.59 21.77 -16.29
C ARG A 297 5.13 20.72 -15.33
N LEU A 298 5.42 21.15 -14.08
CA LEU A 298 5.99 20.28 -13.07
C LEU A 298 4.93 19.42 -12.41
N TRP A 299 5.29 18.15 -12.16
CA TRP A 299 4.50 17.23 -11.36
C TRP A 299 4.67 17.52 -9.88
N TRP A 300 3.58 17.48 -9.12
CA TRP A 300 3.54 17.69 -7.69
C TRP A 300 2.82 16.56 -6.96
N PRO A 301 3.19 16.24 -5.71
CA PRO A 301 2.39 15.33 -4.91
C PRO A 301 1.05 15.96 -4.51
N ALA A 302 0.15 15.08 -4.12
CA ALA A 302 -1.20 15.42 -3.69
C ALA A 302 -1.23 16.53 -2.65
N GLY A 303 -2.03 17.56 -2.87
CA GLY A 303 -2.16 18.75 -2.01
C GLY A 303 -1.19 19.89 -2.32
N PHE A 304 -0.21 19.69 -3.23
CA PHE A 304 0.82 20.69 -3.56
C PHE A 304 0.75 21.22 -5.00
N GLY A 305 -0.03 20.60 -5.85
CA GLY A 305 -0.21 21.02 -7.24
C GLY A 305 -0.77 19.90 -8.11
N ASP A 306 -0.71 20.11 -9.44
CA ASP A 306 -1.21 19.17 -10.44
C ASP A 306 -0.20 18.03 -10.72
N GLN A 307 -0.67 16.94 -11.36
CA GLN A 307 0.10 15.77 -11.75
C GLN A 307 0.24 15.64 -13.29
N PRO A 308 0.84 16.62 -13.97
CA PRO A 308 1.02 16.54 -15.42
C PRO A 308 2.05 15.46 -15.81
N LEU A 309 1.67 14.58 -16.73
CA LEU A 309 2.51 13.48 -17.20
C LEU A 309 2.81 13.67 -18.69
N TYR A 310 4.09 13.63 -19.04
CA TYR A 310 4.62 13.69 -20.41
C TYR A 310 4.75 12.27 -20.95
N ARG A 311 4.30 12.03 -22.17
CA ARG A 311 4.48 10.74 -22.84
C ARG A 311 5.80 10.73 -23.58
N VAL A 312 6.73 9.84 -23.21
CA VAL A 312 8.01 9.64 -23.87
C VAL A 312 7.95 8.34 -24.66
N ARG A 313 8.07 8.43 -25.98
CA ARG A 313 8.09 7.30 -26.92
C ARG A 313 9.43 7.21 -27.61
N VAL A 314 10.03 6.03 -27.61
CA VAL A 314 11.26 5.69 -28.30
C VAL A 314 10.94 4.62 -29.33
N GLU A 315 11.36 4.85 -30.59
CA GLU A 315 11.18 3.89 -31.68
C GLU A 315 12.54 3.52 -32.25
N LEU A 316 12.77 2.22 -32.40
CA LEU A 316 13.93 1.64 -33.09
C LEU A 316 13.52 1.20 -34.47
N THR A 317 14.20 1.71 -35.51
CA THR A 317 13.84 1.45 -36.91
C THR A 317 15.02 0.94 -37.74
N HIS A 318 14.71 0.12 -38.79
CA HIS A 318 15.64 -0.27 -39.85
C HIS A 318 14.96 -0.15 -41.21
N GLY A 319 15.59 0.56 -42.17
CA GLY A 319 15.03 0.74 -43.50
C GLY A 319 13.64 1.39 -43.57
N GLY A 320 13.25 2.14 -42.51
CA GLY A 320 11.91 2.75 -42.36
C GLY A 320 10.86 1.82 -41.73
N LYS A 321 11.20 0.58 -41.40
CA LYS A 321 10.36 -0.36 -40.63
C LYS A 321 10.67 -0.21 -39.13
N THR A 322 9.65 -0.10 -38.28
CA THR A 322 9.81 -0.16 -36.83
C THR A 322 10.15 -1.60 -36.43
N LEU A 323 11.27 -1.77 -35.71
CA LEU A 323 11.71 -3.05 -35.14
C LEU A 323 11.17 -3.22 -33.71
N ASP A 324 11.23 -2.15 -32.89
CA ASP A 324 10.86 -2.17 -31.49
C ASP A 324 10.45 -0.77 -31.04
N GLN A 325 9.67 -0.69 -29.97
CA GLN A 325 9.27 0.58 -29.34
C GLN A 325 9.21 0.46 -27.83
N TRP A 326 9.44 1.58 -27.16
CA TRP A 326 9.26 1.76 -25.73
C TRP A 326 8.45 3.04 -25.49
N GLU A 327 7.46 2.97 -24.61
CA GLU A 327 6.66 4.14 -24.26
C GLU A 327 6.38 4.15 -22.77
N ARG A 328 6.56 5.30 -22.10
CA ARG A 328 6.21 5.52 -20.68
C ARG A 328 5.74 6.95 -20.47
N ARG A 329 4.96 7.14 -19.39
CA ARG A 329 4.59 8.46 -18.88
C ARG A 329 5.63 8.90 -17.85
N VAL A 330 6.03 10.16 -17.89
CA VAL A 330 7.06 10.74 -17.02
C VAL A 330 6.57 12.07 -16.47
N GLY A 331 6.57 12.25 -15.16
CA GLY A 331 6.31 13.54 -14.52
C GLY A 331 7.62 14.32 -14.35
N LEU A 332 7.63 15.60 -14.77
CA LEU A 332 8.80 16.44 -14.62
C LEU A 332 8.89 16.98 -13.21
N ARG A 333 9.89 16.59 -12.45
CA ARG A 333 10.10 17.03 -11.06
C ARG A 333 11.54 16.83 -10.60
N THR A 334 11.96 17.58 -9.60
CA THR A 334 13.05 17.18 -8.71
C THR A 334 12.48 16.50 -7.48
N LEU A 335 13.06 15.39 -7.04
CA LEU A 335 12.61 14.65 -5.87
C LEU A 335 13.81 13.99 -5.19
N THR A 336 14.00 14.31 -3.91
CA THR A 336 15.06 13.75 -3.09
C THR A 336 14.62 13.73 -1.62
N VAL A 337 15.47 13.18 -0.74
CA VAL A 337 15.33 13.29 0.70
C VAL A 337 16.29 14.37 1.20
N SER A 338 15.72 15.40 1.85
CA SER A 338 16.49 16.48 2.48
C SER A 338 17.04 16.02 3.81
N ARG A 339 18.37 16.02 3.93
CA ARG A 339 19.11 15.68 5.15
C ARG A 339 20.03 16.86 5.50
N ARG A 340 19.61 17.68 6.47
CA ARG A 340 20.34 18.87 6.90
C ARG A 340 20.48 18.83 8.42
N LYS A 341 21.64 19.22 8.91
CA LYS A 341 21.87 19.39 10.36
C LYS A 341 21.10 20.63 10.86
N ASP A 342 20.42 20.47 11.97
CA ASP A 342 19.68 21.53 12.66
C ASP A 342 19.83 21.39 14.20
N GLU A 343 19.06 22.14 14.97
CA GLU A 343 19.10 22.11 16.43
C GLU A 343 18.59 20.79 17.04
N TRP A 344 17.87 19.95 16.28
CA TRP A 344 17.29 18.68 16.73
C TRP A 344 18.06 17.45 16.20
N GLY A 345 19.11 17.65 15.38
CA GLY A 345 19.94 16.58 14.82
C GLY A 345 20.13 16.68 13.32
N GLU A 346 19.66 15.71 12.55
CA GLU A 346 19.66 15.72 11.08
C GLU A 346 18.25 15.50 10.54
N SER A 347 17.75 16.43 9.72
CA SER A 347 16.42 16.33 9.12
C SER A 347 16.30 15.10 8.22
N PHE A 348 15.08 14.61 8.04
CA PHE A 348 14.76 13.57 7.09
C PHE A 348 13.36 13.87 6.52
N CYS A 349 13.28 14.34 5.27
CA CYS A 349 12.00 14.67 4.65
C CYS A 349 12.08 14.62 3.12
N HIS A 350 10.97 14.27 2.46
CA HIS A 350 10.85 14.36 1.02
C HIS A 350 10.91 15.82 0.59
N CYS A 351 11.78 16.13 -0.37
CA CYS A 351 11.91 17.45 -0.96
C CYS A 351 11.53 17.38 -2.45
N VAL A 352 10.38 17.94 -2.81
CA VAL A 352 9.83 17.92 -4.18
C VAL A 352 9.87 19.33 -4.75
N ASN A 353 10.52 19.53 -5.88
CA ASN A 353 10.67 20.82 -6.54
C ASN A 353 11.18 21.94 -5.59
N GLY A 354 12.05 21.55 -4.64
CA GLY A 354 12.63 22.45 -3.65
C GLY A 354 11.76 22.72 -2.41
N VAL A 355 10.60 22.05 -2.28
CA VAL A 355 9.70 22.17 -1.14
C VAL A 355 9.79 20.94 -0.24
N ASP A 356 10.07 21.15 1.05
CA ASP A 356 10.09 20.10 2.08
C ASP A 356 8.63 19.77 2.50
N ILE A 357 8.23 18.52 2.28
CA ILE A 357 6.85 18.02 2.42
C ILE A 357 6.76 17.11 3.64
N PHE A 358 5.73 17.32 4.46
CA PHE A 358 5.37 16.37 5.51
C PHE A 358 4.73 15.14 4.87
N ALA A 359 5.33 13.97 5.01
CA ALA A 359 4.76 12.72 4.52
C ALA A 359 3.57 12.30 5.40
N MET A 360 2.42 12.16 4.79
CA MET A 360 1.15 11.72 5.38
C MET A 360 0.73 10.45 4.65
N GLY A 361 0.83 9.29 5.28
CA GLY A 361 0.60 8.07 4.53
C GLY A 361 0.45 6.81 5.34
N ALA A 362 0.52 5.67 4.64
CA ALA A 362 0.47 4.35 5.22
C ALA A 362 1.32 3.35 4.43
N ASP A 363 1.70 2.26 5.12
CA ASP A 363 2.39 1.13 4.52
C ASP A 363 1.42 0.26 3.72
N TYR A 364 1.78 -0.03 2.48
CA TYR A 364 1.05 -0.93 1.59
C TYR A 364 1.67 -2.33 1.68
N ILE A 365 0.82 -3.32 1.95
CA ILE A 365 1.13 -4.75 1.84
C ILE A 365 0.41 -5.35 0.63
N PRO A 366 0.72 -6.59 0.18
CA PRO A 366 -0.05 -7.24 -0.87
C PRO A 366 -1.57 -7.12 -0.66
N GLU A 367 -2.32 -6.80 -1.70
CA GLU A 367 -3.77 -6.60 -1.61
C GLU A 367 -4.55 -7.90 -1.41
N ASP A 368 -3.97 -9.02 -1.83
CA ASP A 368 -4.54 -10.36 -1.69
C ASP A 368 -3.42 -11.39 -1.61
N ASN A 369 -3.61 -12.43 -0.81
CA ASN A 369 -2.66 -13.54 -0.78
C ASN A 369 -2.77 -14.43 -2.03
N LEU A 370 -3.93 -14.44 -2.70
CA LEU A 370 -4.15 -15.09 -3.98
C LEU A 370 -4.00 -14.05 -5.10
N LEU A 371 -2.80 -13.98 -5.67
CA LEU A 371 -2.39 -12.93 -6.62
C LEU A 371 -3.36 -12.68 -7.78
N PRO A 372 -4.02 -13.70 -8.38
CA PRO A 372 -4.97 -13.47 -9.48
C PRO A 372 -6.23 -12.68 -9.11
N ARG A 373 -6.50 -12.46 -7.82
CA ARG A 373 -7.60 -11.62 -7.34
C ARG A 373 -7.25 -10.12 -7.34
N VAL A 374 -5.97 -9.77 -7.47
CA VAL A 374 -5.50 -8.40 -7.60
C VAL A 374 -5.68 -7.95 -9.05
N ASN A 375 -6.29 -6.79 -9.24
CA ASN A 375 -6.53 -6.23 -10.57
C ASN A 375 -6.50 -4.69 -10.52
N PRO A 376 -6.33 -4.00 -11.67
CA PRO A 376 -6.21 -2.54 -11.72
C PRO A 376 -7.36 -1.77 -11.09
N ALA A 377 -8.58 -2.30 -11.12
CA ALA A 377 -9.75 -1.64 -10.54
C ALA A 377 -9.73 -1.69 -9.00
N ARG A 378 -9.32 -2.83 -8.41
CA ARG A 378 -9.14 -2.98 -6.97
C ARG A 378 -8.01 -2.09 -6.46
N THR A 379 -6.86 -2.12 -7.11
CA THR A 379 -5.69 -1.28 -6.80
C THR A 379 -6.04 0.21 -6.88
N ARG A 380 -6.74 0.63 -7.94
CA ARG A 380 -7.19 2.02 -8.10
C ARG A 380 -8.10 2.45 -6.96
N ARG A 381 -9.09 1.64 -6.62
CA ARG A 381 -10.01 1.92 -5.52
C ARG A 381 -9.25 2.11 -4.19
N LEU A 382 -8.31 1.22 -3.88
CA LEU A 382 -7.50 1.31 -2.66
C LEU A 382 -6.68 2.60 -2.59
N LEU A 383 -6.02 2.97 -3.69
CA LEU A 383 -5.20 4.19 -3.76
C LEU A 383 -6.05 5.47 -3.80
N GLU A 384 -7.22 5.46 -4.44
CA GLU A 384 -8.20 6.55 -4.38
C GLU A 384 -8.75 6.73 -2.96
N ASP A 385 -9.00 5.64 -2.23
CA ASP A 385 -9.40 5.69 -0.82
C ASP A 385 -8.28 6.27 0.06
N ALA A 386 -7.02 5.89 -0.15
CA ALA A 386 -5.87 6.52 0.53
C ALA A 386 -5.80 8.02 0.23
N ARG A 387 -5.97 8.41 -1.04
CA ARG A 387 -6.01 9.82 -1.44
C ARG A 387 -7.19 10.58 -0.82
N ALA A 388 -8.37 9.95 -0.70
CA ALA A 388 -9.55 10.53 -0.05
C ALA A 388 -9.35 10.75 1.46
N ALA A 389 -8.45 10.00 2.08
CA ALA A 389 -8.00 10.23 3.46
C ALA A 389 -6.84 11.24 3.58
N ASN A 390 -6.60 12.08 2.55
CA ASN A 390 -5.56 13.10 2.49
C ASN A 390 -4.11 12.55 2.54
N MET A 391 -3.90 11.27 2.23
CA MET A 391 -2.56 10.71 2.11
C MET A 391 -1.85 11.28 0.88
N ASN A 392 -0.54 11.50 1.00
CA ASN A 392 0.36 11.94 -0.06
C ASN A 392 1.58 10.99 -0.22
N CYS A 393 1.65 9.93 0.60
CA CYS A 393 2.75 8.97 0.60
C CYS A 393 2.24 7.56 0.84
N ILE A 394 2.80 6.59 0.11
CA ILE A 394 2.57 5.14 0.30
C ILE A 394 3.95 4.47 0.38
N ARG A 395 4.20 3.66 1.40
CA ARG A 395 5.38 2.80 1.47
C ARG A 395 5.01 1.39 1.03
N VAL A 396 5.67 0.89 -0.01
CA VAL A 396 5.57 -0.51 -0.44
C VAL A 396 6.52 -1.34 0.41
N TRP A 397 5.98 -2.10 1.34
CA TRP A 397 6.73 -2.85 2.34
C TRP A 397 7.50 -4.04 1.76
N GLY A 398 8.72 -4.28 2.26
CA GLY A 398 9.71 -5.20 1.71
C GLY A 398 9.47 -6.70 1.89
N GLY A 399 8.44 -7.12 2.64
CA GLY A 399 8.09 -8.54 2.79
C GLY A 399 7.06 -9.06 1.80
N GLY A 400 6.62 -8.22 0.85
CA GLY A 400 5.65 -8.54 -0.19
C GLY A 400 6.29 -8.86 -1.55
N TYR A 401 5.75 -8.26 -2.58
CA TYR A 401 6.26 -8.28 -3.96
C TYR A 401 6.20 -6.88 -4.56
N TYR A 402 6.94 -6.62 -5.63
CA TYR A 402 6.83 -5.36 -6.38
C TYR A 402 5.47 -5.35 -7.10
N PRO A 403 4.56 -4.38 -6.82
CA PRO A 403 3.27 -4.28 -7.48
C PRO A 403 3.34 -4.22 -9.01
N GLY A 404 2.21 -4.37 -9.69
CA GLY A 404 2.09 -4.17 -11.13
C GLY A 404 2.35 -2.73 -11.55
N ASP A 405 2.62 -2.50 -12.84
CA ASP A 405 2.87 -1.14 -13.37
C ASP A 405 1.66 -0.21 -13.12
N ASP A 406 0.44 -0.76 -13.13
CA ASP A 406 -0.80 -0.05 -12.83
C ASP A 406 -0.81 0.61 -11.44
N PHE A 407 -0.22 0.00 -10.42
CA PHE A 407 -0.10 0.60 -9.09
C PHE A 407 0.68 1.92 -9.14
N TYR A 408 1.83 1.91 -9.80
CA TYR A 408 2.68 3.10 -9.89
C TYR A 408 2.09 4.14 -10.84
N ASP A 409 1.48 3.71 -11.93
CA ASP A 409 0.75 4.60 -12.85
C ASP A 409 -0.38 5.35 -12.14
N ILE A 410 -1.12 4.67 -11.25
CA ILE A 410 -2.17 5.28 -10.43
C ILE A 410 -1.56 6.24 -9.39
N CYS A 411 -0.44 5.87 -8.75
CA CYS A 411 0.28 6.77 -7.84
C CYS A 411 0.76 8.04 -8.55
N ASP A 412 1.27 7.92 -9.79
CA ASP A 412 1.66 9.06 -10.63
C ASP A 412 0.47 10.00 -10.91
N GLU A 413 -0.71 9.44 -11.21
CA GLU A 413 -1.95 10.17 -11.50
C GLU A 413 -2.53 10.84 -10.25
N LEU A 414 -2.45 10.19 -9.09
CA LEU A 414 -3.04 10.68 -7.83
C LEU A 414 -2.08 11.57 -7.02
N GLY A 415 -0.81 11.63 -7.39
CA GLY A 415 0.20 12.39 -6.66
C GLY A 415 0.62 11.73 -5.35
N LEU A 416 0.61 10.39 -5.28
CA LEU A 416 1.07 9.65 -4.11
C LEU A 416 2.56 9.34 -4.22
N LEU A 417 3.38 9.89 -3.31
CA LEU A 417 4.80 9.56 -3.24
C LEU A 417 4.97 8.08 -2.86
N VAL A 418 5.83 7.36 -3.55
CA VAL A 418 6.10 5.94 -3.28
C VAL A 418 7.48 5.79 -2.64
N TRP A 419 7.50 5.37 -1.38
CA TRP A 419 8.66 4.80 -0.73
C TRP A 419 8.73 3.32 -1.11
N GLN A 420 9.73 2.90 -1.88
CA GLN A 420 9.84 1.53 -2.39
C GLN A 420 10.92 0.75 -1.64
N ASP A 421 10.52 -0.23 -0.82
CA ASP A 421 11.45 -1.23 -0.30
C ASP A 421 11.83 -2.24 -1.38
N PHE A 422 13.08 -2.70 -1.39
CA PHE A 422 13.44 -3.95 -2.02
C PHE A 422 12.89 -5.12 -1.21
N MET A 423 12.55 -6.23 -1.87
CA MET A 423 11.79 -7.33 -1.25
C MET A 423 12.65 -8.17 -0.31
N PHE A 424 13.02 -7.57 0.82
CA PHE A 424 13.73 -8.17 1.95
C PHE A 424 13.13 -7.63 3.25
N ALA A 425 12.80 -8.52 4.20
CA ALA A 425 12.17 -8.14 5.46
C ALA A 425 12.49 -9.13 6.58
N CYS A 426 12.79 -8.60 7.77
CA CYS A 426 12.83 -9.31 9.05
C CYS A 426 13.54 -10.67 9.01
N ALA A 427 14.71 -10.75 8.39
CA ALA A 427 15.49 -11.99 8.23
C ALA A 427 16.98 -11.71 8.08
N VAL A 428 17.79 -12.77 8.12
CA VAL A 428 19.16 -12.76 7.60
C VAL A 428 19.22 -13.59 6.31
N TYR A 429 20.22 -13.31 5.48
CA TYR A 429 20.46 -14.04 4.24
C TYR A 429 21.92 -14.48 4.19
N ASN A 430 22.18 -15.60 3.53
CA ASN A 430 23.54 -16.07 3.28
C ASN A 430 23.92 -15.69 1.84
N LEU A 431 24.85 -14.76 1.68
CA LEU A 431 25.23 -14.21 0.39
C LEU A 431 26.22 -15.14 -0.34
N THR A 432 25.68 -16.23 -0.91
CA THR A 432 26.44 -17.10 -1.83
C THR A 432 26.66 -16.38 -3.16
N GLU A 433 27.58 -16.86 -3.99
CA GLU A 433 27.85 -16.29 -5.31
C GLU A 433 26.63 -16.34 -6.23
N ASP A 434 25.85 -17.43 -6.17
CA ASP A 434 24.64 -17.59 -7.00
C ASP A 434 23.52 -16.70 -6.48
N PHE A 435 23.36 -16.55 -5.15
CA PHE A 435 22.39 -15.63 -4.57
C PHE A 435 22.73 -14.18 -4.92
N GLU A 436 24.03 -13.77 -4.87
CA GLU A 436 24.46 -12.44 -5.30
C GLU A 436 24.10 -12.15 -6.75
N LYS A 437 24.32 -13.09 -7.66
CA LYS A 437 23.94 -12.96 -9.08
C LYS A 437 22.43 -12.82 -9.24
N ASN A 438 21.68 -13.64 -8.53
CA ASN A 438 20.22 -13.69 -8.62
C ASN A 438 19.58 -12.39 -8.14
N ILE A 439 19.94 -11.90 -6.93
CA ILE A 439 19.39 -10.64 -6.39
C ILE A 439 19.87 -9.41 -7.17
N THR A 440 21.11 -9.43 -7.70
CA THR A 440 21.61 -8.34 -8.55
C THR A 440 20.77 -8.20 -9.82
N ALA A 441 20.38 -9.31 -10.44
CA ALA A 441 19.50 -9.29 -11.60
C ALA A 441 18.08 -8.83 -11.23
N GLU A 442 17.54 -9.27 -10.07
CA GLU A 442 16.27 -8.78 -9.53
C GLU A 442 16.27 -7.26 -9.36
N PHE A 443 17.34 -6.68 -8.79
CA PHE A 443 17.47 -5.24 -8.61
C PHE A 443 17.46 -4.52 -9.97
N VAL A 444 18.23 -4.99 -10.94
CA VAL A 444 18.28 -4.40 -12.28
C VAL A 444 16.91 -4.44 -12.95
N ASP A 445 16.21 -5.57 -12.92
CA ASP A 445 14.91 -5.74 -13.56
C ASP A 445 13.89 -4.75 -12.99
N ASN A 446 13.76 -4.65 -11.65
CA ASN A 446 12.77 -3.80 -11.03
C ASN A 446 13.15 -2.32 -11.04
N VAL A 447 14.42 -1.96 -10.89
CA VAL A 447 14.86 -0.56 -11.02
C VAL A 447 14.58 -0.04 -12.43
N ARG A 448 14.91 -0.78 -13.49
CA ARG A 448 14.60 -0.38 -14.87
C ARG A 448 13.11 -0.25 -15.14
N ARG A 449 12.31 -1.13 -14.55
CA ARG A 449 10.86 -1.08 -14.68
C ARG A 449 10.25 0.15 -14.03
N LEU A 450 10.75 0.59 -12.86
CA LEU A 450 10.08 1.54 -11.98
C LEU A 450 10.68 2.96 -11.97
N ARG A 451 11.95 3.14 -12.30
CA ARG A 451 12.70 4.42 -12.16
C ARG A 451 12.13 5.62 -12.92
N HIS A 452 11.21 5.41 -13.87
CA HIS A 452 10.59 6.48 -14.66
C HIS A 452 9.35 7.07 -14.01
N HIS A 453 8.78 6.42 -12.99
CA HIS A 453 7.56 6.90 -12.32
C HIS A 453 7.81 8.19 -11.53
N ALA A 454 6.91 9.17 -11.74
CA ALA A 454 6.98 10.47 -11.06
C ALA A 454 6.80 10.32 -9.56
N SER A 455 5.99 9.37 -9.13
CA SER A 455 5.68 9.06 -7.73
C SER A 455 6.86 8.45 -6.96
N LEU A 456 7.81 7.78 -7.63
CA LEU A 456 8.93 7.11 -6.95
C LEU A 456 9.80 8.11 -6.17
N ALA A 457 9.71 8.08 -4.84
CA ALA A 457 10.35 9.03 -3.94
C ALA A 457 11.73 8.59 -3.47
N LEU A 458 11.89 7.31 -3.15
CA LEU A 458 13.16 6.74 -2.76
C LEU A 458 13.16 5.22 -2.93
N TRP A 459 14.35 4.66 -3.00
CA TRP A 459 14.64 3.24 -2.87
C TRP A 459 15.10 2.92 -1.45
N CYS A 460 14.49 1.91 -0.80
CA CYS A 460 14.90 1.44 0.52
C CYS A 460 15.41 0.00 0.46
N GLY A 461 16.53 -0.29 1.10
CA GLY A 461 17.21 -1.58 0.97
C GLY A 461 16.42 -2.75 1.55
N ASN A 462 15.78 -2.56 2.70
CA ASN A 462 15.06 -3.64 3.39
C ASN A 462 14.17 -3.11 4.52
N ASN A 463 13.26 -3.97 4.99
CA ASN A 463 12.46 -3.73 6.20
C ASN A 463 13.11 -4.39 7.44
N GLU A 464 13.42 -3.58 8.47
CA GLU A 464 13.80 -3.95 9.84
C GLU A 464 15.04 -4.83 10.02
N MET A 465 15.78 -5.08 8.95
CA MET A 465 16.95 -5.96 9.10
C MET A 465 18.10 -5.28 9.82
N GLU A 466 18.37 -3.98 9.58
CA GLU A 466 19.51 -3.29 10.21
C GLU A 466 19.42 -3.36 11.73
N GLN A 467 18.28 -3.02 12.30
CA GLN A 467 18.10 -2.99 13.75
C GLN A 467 18.24 -4.37 14.41
N PHE A 468 17.68 -5.42 13.79
CA PHE A 468 17.71 -6.76 14.35
C PHE A 468 19.07 -7.46 14.15
N VAL A 469 19.70 -7.26 13.00
CA VAL A 469 21.04 -7.76 12.72
C VAL A 469 22.09 -7.08 13.63
N ASP A 470 21.92 -5.79 13.92
CA ASP A 470 22.80 -5.06 14.85
C ASP A 470 22.83 -5.73 16.23
N VAL A 471 21.70 -6.02 16.81
CA VAL A 471 21.61 -6.70 18.12
C VAL A 471 21.89 -8.20 18.04
N GLY A 472 22.09 -8.76 16.83
CA GLY A 472 22.43 -10.17 16.62
C GLY A 472 21.22 -11.10 16.61
N GLU A 473 20.00 -10.57 16.50
CA GLU A 473 18.80 -11.38 16.33
C GLU A 473 18.85 -12.06 14.96
N TRP A 474 18.44 -13.33 14.90
CA TRP A 474 18.53 -14.23 13.75
C TRP A 474 19.95 -14.53 13.24
N VAL A 475 20.97 -13.85 13.75
CA VAL A 475 22.36 -14.04 13.30
C VAL A 475 22.95 -15.31 13.90
N SER A 476 23.14 -16.34 13.08
CA SER A 476 23.72 -17.61 13.49
C SER A 476 25.24 -17.66 13.37
N ASN A 477 25.84 -16.77 12.56
CA ASN A 477 27.28 -16.63 12.39
C ASN A 477 27.66 -15.21 11.99
N PRO A 478 28.89 -14.74 12.33
CA PRO A 478 29.36 -13.38 12.03
C PRO A 478 29.39 -13.02 10.53
N GLY A 479 29.46 -14.01 9.64
CA GLY A 479 29.43 -13.80 8.19
C GLY A 479 28.15 -13.13 7.73
N GLN A 480 27.01 -13.46 8.35
CA GLN A 480 25.73 -12.87 7.99
C GLN A 480 25.64 -11.34 8.23
N LYS A 481 26.37 -10.81 9.25
CA LYS A 481 26.51 -9.35 9.40
C LYS A 481 27.30 -8.71 8.26
N ALA A 482 28.36 -9.39 7.81
CA ALA A 482 29.15 -8.93 6.66
C ALA A 482 28.35 -9.02 5.35
N ASP A 483 27.55 -10.08 5.18
CA ASP A 483 26.65 -10.26 4.06
C ASP A 483 25.60 -9.14 3.99
N TYR A 484 25.00 -8.76 5.14
CA TYR A 484 24.09 -7.60 5.24
C TYR A 484 24.75 -6.32 4.70
N ILE A 485 25.93 -5.95 5.21
CA ILE A 485 26.66 -4.75 4.74
C ILE A 485 26.95 -4.84 3.23
N LYS A 486 27.41 -6.02 2.76
CA LYS A 486 27.72 -6.22 1.35
C LYS A 486 26.47 -6.07 0.46
N MET A 487 25.33 -6.61 0.87
CA MET A 487 24.09 -6.52 0.11
C MET A 487 23.57 -5.07 0.02
N TYR A 488 23.38 -4.41 1.15
CA TYR A 488 22.63 -3.14 1.24
C TYR A 488 23.52 -1.88 1.21
N GLU A 489 24.82 -2.00 1.52
CA GLU A 489 25.72 -0.83 1.50
C GLU A 489 26.76 -0.89 0.38
N TYR A 490 26.83 -2.00 -0.39
CA TYR A 490 27.75 -2.12 -1.51
C TYR A 490 27.09 -2.55 -2.82
N ILE A 491 26.43 -3.73 -2.86
CA ILE A 491 25.88 -4.28 -4.11
C ILE A 491 24.73 -3.41 -4.61
N LEU A 492 23.74 -3.17 -3.78
CA LEU A 492 22.53 -2.41 -4.15
C LEU A 492 22.86 -0.96 -4.52
N PRO A 493 23.66 -0.18 -3.73
CA PRO A 493 24.10 1.15 -4.15
C PRO A 493 24.87 1.16 -5.46
N LYS A 494 25.66 0.13 -5.74
CA LYS A 494 26.41 0.00 -7.01
C LYS A 494 25.44 -0.20 -8.21
N VAL A 495 24.40 -0.99 -8.03
CA VAL A 495 23.36 -1.17 -9.05
C VAL A 495 22.63 0.16 -9.28
N LEU A 496 22.16 0.81 -8.21
CA LEU A 496 21.42 2.07 -8.30
C LEU A 496 22.25 3.19 -8.92
N LYS A 497 23.52 3.30 -8.55
CA LYS A 497 24.42 4.29 -9.18
C LYS A 497 24.51 4.12 -10.70
N LYS A 498 24.35 2.90 -11.20
CA LYS A 498 24.39 2.60 -12.64
C LYS A 498 23.04 2.74 -13.31
N GLU A 499 21.98 2.21 -12.67
CA GLU A 499 20.68 2.05 -13.31
C GLU A 499 19.74 3.23 -13.00
N ASP A 500 19.84 3.86 -11.81
CA ASP A 500 19.00 4.99 -11.39
C ASP A 500 19.75 5.97 -10.46
N PRO A 501 20.72 6.73 -10.98
CA PRO A 501 21.54 7.63 -10.18
C PRO A 501 20.79 8.88 -9.65
N GLN A 502 19.54 9.13 -10.08
CA GLN A 502 18.78 10.31 -9.70
C GLN A 502 17.87 10.09 -8.49
N THR A 503 17.44 8.85 -8.22
CA THR A 503 16.57 8.54 -7.07
C THR A 503 17.39 8.30 -5.81
N PHE A 504 16.95 8.89 -4.70
CA PHE A 504 17.60 8.72 -3.40
C PHE A 504 17.53 7.26 -2.93
N TYR A 505 18.61 6.79 -2.32
CA TYR A 505 18.70 5.47 -1.71
C TYR A 505 18.86 5.56 -0.19
N TRP A 506 18.08 4.72 0.54
CA TRP A 506 18.13 4.54 1.98
C TRP A 506 18.43 3.07 2.32
N PRO A 507 19.43 2.75 3.21
CA PRO A 507 19.91 1.37 3.33
C PRO A 507 18.91 0.41 3.98
N ALA A 508 18.08 0.90 4.89
CA ALA A 508 17.05 0.12 5.59
C ALA A 508 15.93 1.04 6.12
N SER A 509 14.84 0.47 6.56
CA SER A 509 13.81 1.14 7.36
C SER A 509 13.49 0.23 8.56
N PRO A 510 13.75 0.68 9.84
CA PRO A 510 14.34 1.97 10.17
C PRO A 510 15.85 2.00 9.97
N SER A 511 16.40 3.21 9.81
CA SER A 511 17.84 3.42 9.73
C SER A 511 18.23 4.84 10.15
N SER A 512 19.47 5.00 10.59
CA SER A 512 20.09 6.31 10.82
C SER A 512 21.18 6.65 9.79
N GLY A 513 21.20 5.89 8.68
CA GLY A 513 22.13 6.07 7.56
C GLY A 513 23.04 4.89 7.26
N GLY A 514 22.79 3.73 7.89
CA GLY A 514 23.50 2.48 7.65
C GLY A 514 24.64 2.18 8.62
N SER A 515 25.35 1.08 8.36
CA SER A 515 26.54 0.64 9.11
C SER A 515 26.27 0.28 10.57
N PHE A 516 25.02 -0.07 10.91
CA PHE A 516 24.59 -0.37 12.28
C PHE A 516 24.80 0.80 13.26
N ASP A 517 24.79 2.06 12.76
CA ASP A 517 25.00 3.23 13.62
C ASP A 517 23.68 3.70 14.24
N LYS A 518 23.23 2.99 15.29
CA LYS A 518 21.99 3.26 16.03
C LYS A 518 20.78 3.35 15.09
N PRO A 519 20.33 2.25 14.51
CA PRO A 519 19.27 2.26 13.49
C PRO A 519 17.95 2.96 13.89
N GLN A 520 17.69 3.11 15.18
CA GLN A 520 16.51 3.78 15.76
C GLN A 520 16.85 5.11 16.45
N ASP A 521 17.84 5.86 15.97
CA ASP A 521 18.22 7.15 16.58
C ASP A 521 17.09 8.18 16.38
N PRO A 522 16.47 8.71 17.46
CA PRO A 522 15.34 9.63 17.34
C PRO A 522 15.68 10.98 16.70
N THR A 523 16.98 11.28 16.52
CA THR A 523 17.46 12.60 16.04
C THR A 523 17.83 12.61 14.56
N ARG A 524 17.78 11.47 13.85
CA ARG A 524 18.16 11.35 12.43
C ARG A 524 17.56 10.12 11.77
N GLY A 525 17.36 10.19 10.46
CA GLY A 525 16.77 9.12 9.68
C GLY A 525 15.29 8.88 10.00
N ASP A 526 14.86 7.62 9.87
CA ASP A 526 13.51 7.18 10.14
C ASP A 526 13.46 6.18 11.31
N VAL A 527 12.29 6.07 11.92
CA VAL A 527 12.06 5.16 13.06
C VAL A 527 10.81 4.33 12.88
N HIS A 528 10.82 3.11 13.45
CA HIS A 528 9.64 2.29 13.70
C HIS A 528 9.31 2.36 15.20
N TYR A 529 8.13 2.91 15.54
CA TYR A 529 7.77 3.14 16.93
C TYR A 529 6.63 2.22 17.38
N TRP A 530 6.97 1.19 18.15
CA TRP A 530 6.05 0.12 18.54
C TRP A 530 5.74 0.04 20.04
N ASP A 531 6.25 0.93 20.86
CA ASP A 531 6.07 0.86 22.32
C ASP A 531 4.60 1.00 22.75
N VAL A 532 3.80 1.78 22.03
CA VAL A 532 2.37 1.92 22.33
C VAL A 532 1.62 0.61 22.08
N TRP A 533 1.94 -0.14 21.01
CA TRP A 533 1.31 -1.43 20.73
C TRP A 533 2.04 -2.61 21.38
N HIS A 534 3.26 -2.91 20.96
CA HIS A 534 4.04 -4.06 21.44
C HIS A 534 4.49 -3.89 22.91
N GLY A 535 4.88 -2.66 23.28
CA GLY A 535 5.34 -2.32 24.62
C GLY A 535 4.21 -2.07 25.62
N LEU A 536 2.92 -2.11 25.23
CA LEU A 536 1.75 -1.82 26.07
C LEU A 536 1.80 -0.45 26.77
N LYS A 537 2.53 0.52 26.18
CA LYS A 537 2.58 1.90 26.68
C LYS A 537 1.23 2.62 26.44
N PRO A 538 0.85 3.59 27.29
CA PRO A 538 -0.37 4.37 27.08
C PRO A 538 -0.26 5.23 25.80
N PHE A 539 -1.41 5.63 25.22
CA PHE A 539 -1.43 6.46 24.01
C PHE A 539 -0.63 7.77 24.15
N THR A 540 -0.60 8.33 25.37
CA THR A 540 0.18 9.53 25.70
C THR A 540 1.68 9.36 25.53
N ASP A 541 2.19 8.13 25.43
CA ASP A 541 3.62 7.86 25.25
C ASP A 541 4.14 8.36 23.89
N TYR A 542 3.29 8.44 22.86
CA TYR A 542 3.63 9.08 21.58
C TYR A 542 4.14 10.52 21.76
N ARG A 543 3.66 11.24 22.79
CA ARG A 543 4.03 12.63 23.06
C ARG A 543 5.42 12.79 23.71
N ASN A 544 6.06 11.69 24.12
CA ASN A 544 7.39 11.72 24.70
C ASN A 544 8.49 11.83 23.65
N TYR A 545 8.17 11.59 22.37
CA TYR A 545 9.16 11.52 21.30
C TYR A 545 8.75 12.38 20.10
N THR A 546 9.65 13.27 19.67
CA THR A 546 9.52 13.98 18.41
C THR A 546 10.61 13.49 17.48
N PHE A 547 10.32 12.42 16.76
CA PHE A 547 11.23 11.80 15.78
C PHE A 547 11.45 12.72 14.57
N ARG A 548 12.40 12.37 13.68
CA ARG A 548 12.60 13.09 12.42
C ARG A 548 11.61 12.64 11.34
N TYR A 549 11.32 11.34 11.32
CA TYR A 549 10.36 10.70 10.43
C TYR A 549 9.92 9.37 11.04
N VAL A 550 8.64 9.11 11.10
CA VAL A 550 8.09 7.85 11.60
C VAL A 550 7.56 7.09 10.41
N SER A 551 8.34 6.11 9.97
CA SER A 551 8.06 5.29 8.79
C SER A 551 7.18 4.08 9.10
N GLU A 552 7.06 3.74 10.40
CA GLU A 552 6.18 2.67 10.86
C GLU A 552 5.75 2.89 12.31
N PHE A 553 4.44 2.83 12.57
CA PHE A 553 3.82 2.78 13.89
C PHE A 553 2.37 2.34 13.69
N GLY A 554 1.79 1.62 14.64
CA GLY A 554 0.47 1.05 14.41
C GLY A 554 -0.23 0.60 15.69
N PHE A 555 -1.53 0.33 15.55
CA PHE A 555 -2.38 -0.24 16.57
C PHE A 555 -3.42 -1.13 15.91
N GLN A 556 -3.72 -2.31 16.49
CA GLN A 556 -4.68 -3.24 15.89
C GLN A 556 -6.13 -2.96 16.28
N SER A 557 -7.04 -3.34 15.40
CA SER A 557 -8.45 -3.51 15.69
C SER A 557 -9.03 -4.73 14.96
N PHE A 558 -10.23 -5.14 15.36
CA PHE A 558 -11.01 -6.09 14.57
C PHE A 558 -11.49 -5.41 13.26
N PRO A 559 -11.64 -6.17 12.16
CA PRO A 559 -12.26 -5.68 10.93
C PRO A 559 -13.76 -5.42 11.14
N CYS A 560 -14.44 -4.86 10.14
CA CYS A 560 -15.88 -4.66 10.20
C CYS A 560 -16.63 -5.98 10.44
N MET A 561 -17.83 -5.90 11.04
CA MET A 561 -18.60 -7.11 11.41
C MET A 561 -18.88 -8.01 10.20
N GLU A 562 -19.23 -7.42 9.07
CA GLU A 562 -19.48 -8.15 7.83
C GLU A 562 -18.24 -8.93 7.34
N THR A 563 -17.05 -8.40 7.62
CA THR A 563 -15.79 -9.10 7.34
C THR A 563 -15.59 -10.27 8.29
N ILE A 564 -15.88 -10.10 9.60
CA ILE A 564 -15.87 -11.21 10.57
C ILE A 564 -16.87 -12.31 10.15
N GLU A 565 -18.05 -11.93 9.70
CA GLU A 565 -19.10 -12.85 9.25
C GLU A 565 -18.70 -13.66 8.02
N SER A 566 -17.84 -13.11 7.15
CA SER A 566 -17.38 -13.79 5.94
C SER A 566 -16.49 -15.01 6.22
N PHE A 567 -15.78 -15.05 7.36
CA PHE A 567 -14.86 -16.15 7.70
C PHE A 567 -15.27 -16.96 8.92
N THR A 568 -16.38 -16.62 9.59
CA THR A 568 -16.84 -17.29 10.82
C THR A 568 -18.23 -17.89 10.67
N ALA A 569 -18.45 -19.05 11.28
CA ALA A 569 -19.80 -19.50 11.63
C ALA A 569 -20.29 -18.78 12.91
N PRO A 570 -21.61 -18.71 13.18
CA PRO A 570 -22.13 -18.01 14.36
C PRO A 570 -21.50 -18.44 15.69
N GLU A 571 -21.19 -19.72 15.84
CA GLU A 571 -20.53 -20.28 17.03
C GLU A 571 -19.07 -19.86 17.20
N ASP A 572 -18.42 -19.41 16.14
CA ASP A 572 -17.04 -18.93 16.18
C ASP A 572 -16.93 -17.47 16.64
N ARG A 573 -18.04 -16.72 16.71
CA ARG A 573 -18.07 -15.26 16.94
C ARG A 573 -17.82 -14.89 18.40
N ASN A 574 -16.68 -15.33 18.91
CA ASN A 574 -16.10 -14.91 20.17
C ASN A 574 -14.61 -14.63 19.95
N VAL A 575 -14.12 -13.48 20.38
CA VAL A 575 -12.74 -13.03 20.09
C VAL A 575 -11.65 -13.98 20.59
N PHE A 576 -11.97 -14.89 21.50
CA PHE A 576 -11.08 -15.94 21.99
C PHE A 576 -11.44 -17.33 21.45
N SER A 577 -12.33 -17.44 20.46
CA SER A 577 -12.56 -18.69 19.77
C SER A 577 -11.36 -19.07 18.90
N TYR A 578 -11.20 -20.38 18.65
CA TYR A 578 -10.13 -20.90 17.81
C TYR A 578 -10.07 -20.21 16.42
N VAL A 579 -11.23 -20.00 15.78
CA VAL A 579 -11.30 -19.36 14.45
C VAL A 579 -10.93 -17.89 14.53
N MET A 580 -11.44 -17.13 15.51
CA MET A 580 -11.06 -15.72 15.66
C MET A 580 -9.58 -15.55 15.99
N GLU A 581 -8.98 -16.46 16.77
CA GLU A 581 -7.53 -16.45 17.04
C GLU A 581 -6.71 -16.87 15.80
N LYS A 582 -7.24 -17.75 14.92
CA LYS A 582 -6.63 -18.07 13.63
C LYS A 582 -6.56 -16.85 12.71
N HIS A 583 -7.57 -15.99 12.73
CA HIS A 583 -7.66 -14.75 11.99
C HIS A 583 -7.12 -13.53 12.77
N GLN A 584 -6.26 -13.75 13.78
CA GLN A 584 -5.54 -12.70 14.49
C GLN A 584 -4.06 -12.65 14.09
N ARG A 585 -3.37 -13.73 13.96
CA ARG A 585 -1.95 -13.93 13.57
C ARG A 585 -0.91 -13.37 14.56
N ASN A 586 -1.08 -12.17 15.11
CA ASN A 586 -0.17 -11.63 16.13
C ASN A 586 -0.46 -12.22 17.49
N ALA A 587 0.55 -12.85 18.08
CA ALA A 587 0.41 -13.55 19.36
C ALA A 587 -0.08 -12.62 20.48
N SER A 588 -1.08 -13.06 21.24
CA SER A 588 -1.69 -12.31 22.36
C SER A 588 -2.38 -10.99 22.00
N ALA A 589 -2.53 -10.66 20.73
CA ALA A 589 -3.07 -9.36 20.33
C ALA A 589 -4.53 -9.14 20.72
N ASN A 590 -5.38 -10.19 20.68
CA ASN A 590 -6.75 -10.07 21.21
C ASN A 590 -6.74 -9.66 22.68
N GLY A 591 -5.82 -10.23 23.48
CA GLY A 591 -5.61 -9.82 24.87
C GLY A 591 -5.10 -8.38 25.02
N ARG A 592 -4.22 -7.90 24.11
CA ARG A 592 -3.75 -6.51 24.11
C ARG A 592 -4.89 -5.53 23.81
N ILE A 593 -5.73 -5.80 22.81
CA ILE A 593 -6.93 -4.99 22.51
C ILE A 593 -7.80 -4.88 23.76
N VAL A 594 -8.10 -6.01 24.45
CA VAL A 594 -8.90 -6.03 25.67
C VAL A 594 -8.21 -5.28 26.83
N SER A 595 -6.88 -5.34 26.92
CA SER A 595 -6.10 -4.58 27.91
C SER A 595 -6.28 -3.07 27.72
N TYR A 596 -6.14 -2.56 26.50
CA TYR A 596 -6.39 -1.14 26.19
C TYR A 596 -7.86 -0.77 26.33
N LEU A 597 -8.78 -1.68 25.95
CA LEU A 597 -10.21 -1.48 26.15
C LEU A 597 -10.52 -1.21 27.63
N SER A 598 -9.94 -2.00 28.54
CA SER A 598 -10.14 -1.86 29.99
C SER A 598 -9.67 -0.50 30.55
N GLN A 599 -8.74 0.17 29.87
CA GLN A 599 -8.24 1.49 30.24
C GLN A 599 -9.18 2.60 29.79
N MET A 600 -9.82 2.46 28.62
CA MET A 600 -10.52 3.54 27.92
C MET A 600 -12.04 3.45 27.96
N TYR A 601 -12.61 2.25 27.84
CA TYR A 601 -14.06 2.04 27.67
C TYR A 601 -14.66 1.09 28.70
N LEU A 602 -15.99 1.14 28.86
CA LEU A 602 -16.72 0.09 29.53
C LEU A 602 -16.66 -1.21 28.72
N TYR A 603 -16.89 -2.35 29.36
CA TYR A 603 -16.87 -3.63 28.64
C TYR A 603 -18.12 -3.75 27.76
N PRO A 604 -17.98 -3.93 26.45
CA PRO A 604 -19.12 -4.03 25.52
C PRO A 604 -19.91 -5.31 25.74
N GLY A 605 -21.24 -5.22 25.73
CA GLY A 605 -22.15 -6.37 25.93
C GLY A 605 -22.28 -7.29 24.72
N THR A 606 -21.78 -6.89 23.52
CA THR A 606 -21.88 -7.63 22.25
C THR A 606 -20.56 -7.64 21.52
N LEU A 607 -20.38 -8.62 20.60
CA LEU A 607 -19.20 -8.64 19.71
C LEU A 607 -19.15 -7.38 18.83
N ASP A 608 -20.26 -6.95 18.27
CA ASP A 608 -20.35 -5.74 17.45
C ASP A 608 -19.94 -4.48 18.24
N GLY A 609 -20.39 -4.36 19.50
CA GLY A 609 -19.91 -3.29 20.39
C GLY A 609 -18.42 -3.38 20.67
N LEU A 610 -17.84 -4.58 20.78
CA LEU A 610 -16.40 -4.79 20.96
C LEU A 610 -15.62 -4.42 19.69
N VAL A 611 -16.13 -4.74 18.51
CA VAL A 611 -15.53 -4.33 17.22
C VAL A 611 -15.48 -2.80 17.13
N TYR A 612 -16.61 -2.13 17.37
CA TYR A 612 -16.69 -0.66 17.41
C TYR A 612 -15.67 -0.06 18.38
N ALA A 613 -15.64 -0.53 19.63
CA ALA A 613 -14.70 -0.03 20.63
C ALA A 613 -13.23 -0.28 20.24
N SER A 614 -12.91 -1.45 19.65
CA SER A 614 -11.56 -1.76 19.18
C SER A 614 -11.10 -0.82 18.06
N GLN A 615 -12.00 -0.51 17.13
CA GLN A 615 -11.70 0.43 16.04
C GLN A 615 -11.50 1.87 16.55
N LEU A 616 -12.23 2.28 17.58
CA LEU A 616 -12.00 3.57 18.25
C LEU A 616 -10.65 3.61 18.96
N LEU A 617 -10.23 2.52 19.64
CA LEU A 617 -8.90 2.42 20.26
C LEU A 617 -7.79 2.61 19.21
N GLN A 618 -7.89 1.90 18.10
CA GLN A 618 -6.95 2.02 16.98
C GLN A 618 -6.89 3.47 16.47
N ALA A 619 -8.03 4.07 16.15
CA ALA A 619 -8.13 5.40 15.59
C ALA A 619 -7.57 6.47 16.55
N GLN A 620 -7.90 6.39 17.85
CA GLN A 620 -7.42 7.33 18.85
C GLN A 620 -5.92 7.18 19.12
N ALA A 621 -5.39 5.95 19.18
CA ALA A 621 -3.95 5.73 19.33
C ALA A 621 -3.18 6.42 18.20
N MET A 622 -3.60 6.21 16.94
CA MET A 622 -2.97 6.85 15.78
C MET A 622 -3.13 8.37 15.79
N GLN A 623 -4.29 8.87 16.21
CA GLN A 623 -4.52 10.31 16.35
C GLN A 623 -3.53 10.96 17.34
N TYR A 624 -3.27 10.34 18.49
CA TYR A 624 -2.30 10.85 19.47
C TYR A 624 -0.90 11.04 18.87
N GLY A 625 -0.42 10.07 18.09
CA GLY A 625 0.88 10.13 17.42
C GLY A 625 0.90 11.17 16.30
N VAL A 626 0.02 11.05 15.32
CA VAL A 626 0.02 11.90 14.12
C VAL A 626 -0.16 13.38 14.47
N GLU A 627 -1.14 13.71 15.33
CA GLU A 627 -1.36 15.10 15.72
C GLU A 627 -0.16 15.67 16.50
N HIS A 628 0.51 14.85 17.32
CA HIS A 628 1.72 15.28 18.01
C HIS A 628 2.83 15.63 17.01
N TRP A 629 3.10 14.78 16.03
CA TRP A 629 4.15 15.02 15.05
C TRP A 629 3.80 16.15 14.09
N ARG A 630 2.52 16.31 13.69
CA ARG A 630 2.03 17.44 12.88
C ARG A 630 2.20 18.77 13.60
N ARG A 631 1.95 18.83 14.92
CA ARG A 631 2.18 20.02 15.76
C ARG A 631 3.67 20.42 15.81
N ASN A 632 4.57 19.47 15.61
CA ASN A 632 6.03 19.65 15.60
C ASN A 632 6.61 19.58 14.17
N ARG A 633 5.84 20.03 13.18
CA ARG A 633 6.31 20.15 11.80
C ARG A 633 7.65 20.92 11.74
N GLY A 634 8.57 20.43 10.90
CA GLY A 634 9.96 20.93 10.81
C GLY A 634 10.93 20.07 11.60
N GLN A 635 10.62 19.72 12.85
CA GLN A 635 11.37 18.71 13.58
C GLN A 635 10.98 17.31 13.08
N CYS A 636 9.69 16.94 13.07
CA CYS A 636 9.19 15.73 12.42
C CYS A 636 8.62 16.07 11.05
N MET A 637 8.94 15.24 10.03
CA MET A 637 8.51 15.47 8.65
C MET A 637 7.86 14.25 7.99
N GLY A 638 7.39 13.27 8.78
CA GLY A 638 6.65 12.14 8.24
C GLY A 638 5.97 11.31 9.31
N ALA A 639 4.75 10.85 8.99
CA ALA A 639 3.98 9.88 9.77
C ALA A 639 3.33 8.90 8.80
N VAL A 640 3.88 7.70 8.69
CA VAL A 640 3.42 6.61 7.81
C VAL A 640 2.90 5.49 8.71
N ILE A 641 1.60 5.21 8.59
CA ILE A 641 0.88 4.30 9.48
C ILE A 641 1.08 2.86 9.00
N TRP A 642 1.47 1.97 9.87
CA TRP A 642 1.33 0.54 9.67
C TRP A 642 -0.09 0.12 10.05
N GLN A 643 -1.01 -0.25 9.11
CA GLN A 643 -0.85 -0.37 7.66
C GLN A 643 -2.13 0.08 6.93
N LEU A 644 -2.06 0.21 5.59
CA LEU A 644 -3.21 0.68 4.78
C LEU A 644 -4.31 -0.38 4.66
N ASN A 645 -3.93 -1.60 4.24
CA ASN A 645 -4.83 -2.66 3.77
C ASN A 645 -4.50 -4.03 4.34
N ASP A 646 -5.38 -5.01 4.09
CA ASP A 646 -5.20 -6.43 4.40
C ASP A 646 -5.11 -7.29 3.14
N CYS A 647 -4.45 -8.46 3.23
CA CYS A 647 -4.38 -9.45 2.13
C CYS A 647 -5.37 -10.61 2.27
N TRP A 648 -6.09 -10.70 3.37
CA TRP A 648 -7.13 -11.66 3.70
C TRP A 648 -7.98 -11.14 4.86
N PRO A 649 -9.17 -11.71 5.15
CA PRO A 649 -9.98 -11.27 6.30
C PRO A 649 -9.29 -11.55 7.63
N VAL A 650 -8.91 -10.52 8.39
CA VAL A 650 -8.05 -10.64 9.59
C VAL A 650 -8.25 -9.47 10.56
N ALA A 651 -7.98 -9.68 11.84
CA ALA A 651 -7.74 -8.60 12.79
C ALA A 651 -6.31 -8.09 12.64
N SER A 652 -6.12 -6.80 12.37
CA SER A 652 -4.84 -6.23 11.98
C SER A 652 -4.73 -4.73 12.29
N TRP A 653 -3.62 -4.14 11.88
CA TRP A 653 -3.36 -2.69 11.95
C TRP A 653 -3.98 -1.91 10.78
N SER A 654 -4.58 -2.58 9.79
CA SER A 654 -5.10 -1.92 8.59
C SER A 654 -6.12 -0.81 8.89
N SER A 655 -6.12 0.23 8.09
CA SER A 655 -7.16 1.27 8.11
C SER A 655 -8.35 0.93 7.20
N ILE A 656 -8.12 0.09 6.20
CA ILE A 656 -9.12 -0.45 5.28
C ILE A 656 -9.03 -1.97 5.38
N ASP A 657 -10.15 -2.65 5.62
CA ASP A 657 -10.16 -4.11 5.72
C ASP A 657 -10.06 -4.80 4.35
N TYR A 658 -9.91 -6.14 4.35
CA TYR A 658 -9.69 -6.93 3.15
C TYR A 658 -10.73 -6.68 2.02
N TYR A 659 -11.99 -6.40 2.37
CA TYR A 659 -13.06 -6.13 1.38
C TYR A 659 -13.12 -4.66 0.94
N GLY A 660 -12.21 -3.82 1.42
CA GLY A 660 -12.18 -2.39 1.09
C GLY A 660 -13.14 -1.53 1.91
N ARG A 661 -13.56 -2.01 3.10
CA ARG A 661 -14.37 -1.24 4.05
C ARG A 661 -13.49 -0.36 4.91
N TRP A 662 -13.88 0.89 5.04
CA TRP A 662 -13.16 1.85 5.87
C TRP A 662 -13.43 1.57 7.35
N LYS A 663 -12.38 1.27 8.12
CA LYS A 663 -12.42 1.21 9.58
C LYS A 663 -12.42 2.62 10.16
N ALA A 664 -12.72 2.78 11.46
CA ALA A 664 -12.69 4.09 12.13
C ALA A 664 -11.37 4.85 11.89
N LEU A 665 -10.23 4.13 11.87
CA LEU A 665 -8.93 4.72 11.61
C LEU A 665 -8.88 5.48 10.28
N HIS A 666 -9.51 4.98 9.22
CA HIS A 666 -9.44 5.64 7.91
C HIS A 666 -10.17 6.99 7.88
N TYR A 667 -11.31 7.10 8.59
CA TYR A 667 -12.01 8.38 8.78
C TYR A 667 -11.24 9.34 9.70
N TYR A 668 -10.55 8.81 10.74
CA TYR A 668 -9.66 9.61 11.57
C TYR A 668 -8.45 10.10 10.75
N ALA A 669 -7.89 9.25 9.87
CA ALA A 669 -6.79 9.62 8.98
C ALA A 669 -7.17 10.79 8.07
N LYS A 670 -8.36 10.79 7.49
CA LYS A 670 -8.87 11.90 6.70
C LYS A 670 -8.84 13.23 7.49
N ARG A 671 -9.12 13.20 8.81
CA ARG A 671 -9.09 14.40 9.67
C ARG A 671 -7.68 14.78 10.08
N PHE A 672 -6.89 13.86 10.64
CA PHE A 672 -5.55 14.22 11.12
C PHE A 672 -4.50 14.41 10.00
N PHE A 673 -4.78 13.97 8.77
CA PHE A 673 -4.01 14.29 7.56
C PHE A 673 -4.62 15.45 6.74
N ALA A 674 -5.61 16.16 7.27
CA ALA A 674 -6.14 17.35 6.59
C ALA A 674 -5.03 18.37 6.30
N PRO A 675 -5.03 19.02 5.11
CA PRO A 675 -4.01 20.02 4.75
C PRO A 675 -3.89 21.15 5.78
N VAL A 676 -5.01 21.64 6.31
CA VAL A 676 -5.06 22.53 7.46
C VAL A 676 -5.70 21.78 8.61
N LEU A 677 -4.95 21.55 9.67
CA LEU A 677 -5.37 20.76 10.83
C LEU A 677 -5.45 21.64 12.07
N ILE A 678 -6.60 21.62 12.76
CA ILE A 678 -6.68 22.05 14.17
C ILE A 678 -6.64 20.80 15.06
N SER A 679 -5.78 20.81 16.07
CA SER A 679 -5.64 19.72 17.04
C SER A 679 -5.50 20.26 18.46
N CYS A 680 -5.81 19.44 19.45
CA CYS A 680 -5.71 19.81 20.86
C CYS A 680 -4.67 18.97 21.59
N HIS A 681 -3.81 19.63 22.37
CA HIS A 681 -2.98 18.97 23.38
C HIS A 681 -3.65 19.18 24.73
N GLU A 682 -4.26 18.13 25.24
CA GLU A 682 -4.92 18.14 26.56
C GLU A 682 -4.03 17.55 27.65
N GLU A 683 -4.15 18.09 28.84
CA GLU A 683 -3.65 17.53 30.10
C GLU A 683 -4.85 17.08 30.95
N GLY A 684 -4.75 15.91 31.56
CA GLY A 684 -5.81 15.33 32.39
C GLY A 684 -5.37 14.04 33.05
N ILE A 685 -6.31 13.20 33.44
CA ILE A 685 -6.02 11.93 34.12
C ILE A 685 -5.11 11.02 33.26
N LEU A 686 -5.37 10.95 31.94
CA LEU A 686 -4.63 10.03 31.04
C LEU A 686 -3.14 10.40 30.90
N SER A 687 -2.79 11.66 31.03
CA SER A 687 -1.40 12.15 30.95
C SER A 687 -0.69 12.23 32.30
N GLN A 688 -1.37 12.00 33.41
CA GLN A 688 -0.80 12.15 34.74
C GLN A 688 -0.89 10.87 35.58
N ASN A 689 -2.08 10.49 36.09
CA ASN A 689 -2.23 9.27 36.88
C ASN A 689 -3.60 8.63 36.65
N THR A 690 -3.62 7.48 36.04
CA THR A 690 -4.83 6.71 35.72
C THR A 690 -5.35 5.82 36.86
N ASN A 691 -4.58 5.71 37.97
CA ASN A 691 -4.98 4.87 39.11
C ASN A 691 -6.12 5.53 39.88
N VAL A 692 -7.32 4.96 39.83
CA VAL A 692 -8.51 5.44 40.53
C VAL A 692 -8.39 5.37 42.07
N ASN A 693 -7.41 4.62 42.57
CA ASN A 693 -7.14 4.49 44.02
C ASN A 693 -5.89 5.29 44.44
N ALA A 694 -5.41 6.21 43.59
CA ALA A 694 -4.27 7.04 43.94
C ALA A 694 -4.63 7.96 45.12
N GLU A 695 -3.61 8.26 45.96
CA GLU A 695 -3.74 9.35 46.92
C GLU A 695 -4.16 10.65 46.22
N PRO A 696 -4.99 11.47 46.85
CA PRO A 696 -5.40 12.76 46.27
C PRO A 696 -4.18 13.62 45.87
N PHE A 697 -4.17 14.05 44.60
CA PHE A 697 -3.14 14.94 44.05
C PHE A 697 -3.77 16.09 43.28
N HIS A 698 -3.02 17.15 43.06
CA HIS A 698 -3.48 18.26 42.24
C HIS A 698 -3.45 17.83 40.76
N LEU A 699 -4.64 17.59 40.19
CA LEU A 699 -4.79 17.23 38.80
C LEU A 699 -4.81 18.52 37.94
N LYS A 700 -3.78 18.72 37.12
CA LYS A 700 -3.80 19.74 36.08
C LYS A 700 -4.77 19.32 34.98
N LYS A 701 -5.70 20.21 34.63
CA LYS A 701 -6.57 20.05 33.45
C LYS A 701 -6.39 21.25 32.55
N SER A 702 -5.83 21.05 31.37
CA SER A 702 -5.64 22.14 30.41
C SER A 702 -5.90 21.66 29.00
N ALA A 703 -6.18 22.61 28.11
CA ALA A 703 -6.28 22.40 26.67
C ALA A 703 -5.44 23.45 25.94
N ARG A 704 -4.63 23.01 24.99
CA ARG A 704 -3.85 23.89 24.14
C ARG A 704 -4.04 23.52 22.68
N LEU A 705 -4.62 24.45 21.91
CA LEU A 705 -4.86 24.24 20.48
C LEU A 705 -3.59 24.51 19.67
N ASN A 706 -3.46 23.77 18.58
CA ASN A 706 -2.47 23.99 17.52
C ASN A 706 -3.15 23.99 16.16
N VAL A 707 -2.71 24.86 15.26
CA VAL A 707 -3.13 24.86 13.85
C VAL A 707 -1.90 24.59 12.99
N SER A 708 -1.91 23.47 12.27
CA SER A 708 -0.85 23.08 11.33
C SER A 708 -1.34 23.34 9.91
N ASN A 709 -0.51 24.00 9.10
CA ASN A 709 -0.78 24.33 7.70
C ASN A 709 0.24 23.64 6.78
N GLU A 710 -0.21 22.64 6.02
CA GLU A 710 0.59 21.90 5.04
C GLU A 710 0.27 22.33 3.60
N THR A 711 -0.23 23.57 3.42
CA THR A 711 -0.45 24.17 2.10
C THR A 711 0.67 25.14 1.73
N LEU A 712 0.77 25.49 0.45
CA LEU A 712 1.73 26.47 -0.08
C LEU A 712 1.31 27.92 0.14
N THR A 713 0.15 28.16 0.76
CA THR A 713 -0.38 29.49 1.04
C THR A 713 -0.62 29.70 2.53
N PRO A 714 -0.47 30.92 3.05
CA PRO A 714 -0.86 31.23 4.42
C PRO A 714 -2.35 30.95 4.66
N PHE A 715 -2.68 30.42 5.82
CA PHE A 715 -4.05 30.22 6.28
C PHE A 715 -4.42 31.33 7.28
N THR A 716 -5.61 31.91 7.12
CA THR A 716 -6.19 32.88 8.08
C THR A 716 -7.60 32.45 8.46
N GLY A 717 -7.96 32.62 9.72
CA GLY A 717 -9.27 32.22 10.21
C GLY A 717 -9.46 32.48 11.70
N THR A 718 -10.36 31.71 12.32
CA THR A 718 -10.68 31.82 13.74
C THR A 718 -10.76 30.44 14.36
N ALA A 719 -9.97 30.18 15.39
CA ALA A 719 -10.13 29.00 16.24
C ALA A 719 -11.13 29.33 17.36
N ARG A 720 -12.27 28.63 17.36
CA ARG A 720 -13.26 28.74 18.43
C ARG A 720 -13.11 27.56 19.38
N TRP A 721 -13.38 27.82 20.67
CA TRP A 721 -13.41 26.78 21.69
C TRP A 721 -14.54 27.02 22.67
N SER A 722 -15.00 25.95 23.30
CA SER A 722 -15.95 25.99 24.42
C SER A 722 -15.73 24.80 25.35
N LEU A 723 -15.78 25.09 26.65
CA LEU A 723 -15.92 24.07 27.70
C LEU A 723 -17.42 23.83 27.91
N ARG A 724 -17.85 22.60 27.90
CA ARG A 724 -19.27 22.22 27.92
C ARG A 724 -19.57 21.12 28.93
N ARG A 725 -20.81 21.05 29.37
CA ARG A 725 -21.36 19.95 30.16
C ARG A 725 -21.82 18.80 29.25
N PRO A 726 -22.09 17.58 29.79
CA PRO A 726 -22.59 16.47 28.99
C PRO A 726 -23.87 16.75 28.20
N ASP A 727 -24.76 17.62 28.71
CA ASP A 727 -25.97 18.11 28.01
C ASP A 727 -25.65 19.08 26.85
N ALA A 728 -24.36 19.29 26.55
CA ALA A 728 -23.82 20.22 25.59
C ALA A 728 -24.00 21.73 25.95
N SER A 729 -24.51 22.05 27.13
CA SER A 729 -24.59 23.47 27.59
C SER A 729 -23.17 24.01 27.81
N VAL A 730 -22.99 25.29 27.43
CA VAL A 730 -21.70 26.00 27.53
C VAL A 730 -21.44 26.41 28.97
N ILE A 731 -20.25 26.12 29.48
CA ILE A 731 -19.71 26.61 30.75
C ILE A 731 -18.92 27.90 30.48
N GLU A 732 -18.02 27.81 29.50
CA GLU A 732 -17.14 28.92 29.11
C GLU A 732 -16.80 28.76 27.61
N GLU A 733 -16.61 29.86 26.91
CA GLU A 733 -16.23 29.82 25.50
C GLU A 733 -15.31 30.99 25.15
N GLY A 734 -14.60 30.86 24.03
CA GLY A 734 -13.72 31.86 23.52
C GLY A 734 -13.27 31.62 22.10
N SER A 735 -12.45 32.54 21.60
CA SER A 735 -11.89 32.39 20.26
C SER A 735 -10.51 33.04 20.15
N PHE A 736 -9.73 32.56 19.21
CA PHE A 736 -8.43 33.10 18.85
C PHE A 736 -8.43 33.42 17.35
N PRO A 737 -8.01 34.62 16.94
CA PRO A 737 -7.69 34.87 15.54
C PRO A 737 -6.45 34.04 15.16
N VAL A 738 -6.46 33.41 14.00
CA VAL A 738 -5.41 32.52 13.53
C VAL A 738 -4.83 33.07 12.23
N SER A 739 -3.50 33.14 12.17
CA SER A 739 -2.74 33.41 10.95
C SER A 739 -1.51 32.50 10.95
N VAL A 740 -1.54 31.45 10.11
CA VAL A 740 -0.49 30.44 10.04
C VAL A 740 0.18 30.55 8.69
N PRO A 741 1.50 30.81 8.63
CA PRO A 741 2.24 30.80 7.37
C PRO A 741 2.12 29.46 6.63
N ALA A 742 2.41 29.46 5.34
CA ALA A 742 2.55 28.24 4.57
C ALA A 742 3.57 27.29 5.23
N LEU A 743 3.29 25.99 5.19
CA LEU A 743 4.21 24.93 5.64
C LEU A 743 4.71 25.14 7.09
N SER A 744 3.79 25.48 8.01
CA SER A 744 4.14 25.76 9.39
C SER A 744 3.06 25.30 10.38
N ALA A 745 3.36 25.38 11.68
CA ALA A 745 2.44 25.09 12.75
C ALA A 745 2.43 26.23 13.78
N LEU A 746 1.25 26.54 14.34
CA LEU A 746 1.06 27.63 15.31
C LEU A 746 0.41 27.10 16.57
N TRP A 747 1.07 27.23 17.70
CA TRP A 747 0.50 27.02 19.01
C TRP A 747 -0.30 28.21 19.48
N LEU A 748 -1.54 27.97 19.94
CA LEU A 748 -2.40 28.99 20.56
C LEU A 748 -2.19 29.01 22.09
N PRO A 749 -2.71 30.05 22.82
CA PRO A 749 -2.62 30.08 24.26
C PRO A 749 -3.26 28.89 24.94
N GLU A 750 -2.61 28.35 25.97
CA GLU A 750 -3.15 27.29 26.83
C GLU A 750 -4.28 27.85 27.72
N GLN A 751 -5.34 27.06 27.90
CA GLN A 751 -6.44 27.32 28.82
C GLN A 751 -6.37 26.33 29.98
N ASP A 752 -6.46 26.84 31.21
CA ASP A 752 -6.44 26.03 32.44
C ASP A 752 -7.86 25.82 32.96
N PHE A 753 -8.23 24.60 33.14
CA PHE A 753 -9.53 24.11 33.64
C PHE A 753 -9.41 23.28 34.91
N SER A 754 -8.31 23.41 35.68
CA SER A 754 -7.97 22.54 36.84
C SER A 754 -9.08 22.57 37.89
N GLU A 755 -9.81 23.68 38.05
CA GLU A 755 -10.92 23.83 38.99
C GLU A 755 -12.27 23.25 38.49
N GLN A 756 -12.37 22.86 37.25
CA GLN A 756 -13.61 22.32 36.65
C GLN A 756 -13.82 20.86 36.97
N ASP A 757 -15.05 20.35 36.81
CA ASP A 757 -15.37 18.94 37.03
C ASP A 757 -14.68 18.02 36.01
N THR A 758 -13.82 17.12 36.46
CA THR A 758 -13.04 16.21 35.63
C THR A 758 -13.90 15.23 34.79
N TYR A 759 -15.03 14.82 35.35
CA TYR A 759 -15.89 13.78 34.78
C TYR A 759 -17.18 14.33 34.15
N GLY A 760 -17.43 15.63 34.30
CA GLY A 760 -18.68 16.27 33.87
C GLY A 760 -18.47 17.50 32.98
N CYS A 761 -17.29 17.63 32.35
CA CYS A 761 -17.10 18.62 31.30
C CYS A 761 -16.15 18.11 30.22
N TYR A 762 -16.32 18.64 29.01
CA TYR A 762 -15.46 18.36 27.87
C TYR A 762 -15.13 19.66 27.14
N TYR A 763 -13.98 19.69 26.49
CA TYR A 763 -13.52 20.79 25.67
C TYR A 763 -13.83 20.54 24.20
N SER A 764 -14.60 21.42 23.54
CA SER A 764 -14.94 21.35 22.12
C SER A 764 -14.27 22.48 21.38
N TYR A 765 -13.77 22.23 20.17
CA TYR A 765 -13.07 23.22 19.35
C TYR A 765 -13.43 23.08 17.86
N ALA A 766 -13.33 24.20 17.15
CA ALA A 766 -13.50 24.27 15.70
C ALA A 766 -12.58 25.35 15.11
N LEU A 767 -12.14 25.14 13.88
CA LEU A 767 -11.42 26.11 13.07
C LEU A 767 -12.34 26.58 11.94
N GLU A 768 -12.55 27.89 11.87
CA GLU A 768 -13.28 28.50 10.77
C GLU A 768 -12.30 29.28 9.86
N ASP A 769 -12.52 29.20 8.54
CA ASP A 769 -11.79 30.03 7.58
C ASP A 769 -12.25 31.51 7.60
N ALA A 770 -11.71 32.34 6.72
CA ALA A 770 -12.05 33.76 6.64
C ALA A 770 -13.51 34.03 6.21
N ASP A 771 -14.14 33.05 5.56
CA ASP A 771 -15.54 33.11 5.10
C ASP A 771 -16.52 32.54 6.15
N GLY A 772 -15.99 31.97 7.25
CA GLY A 772 -16.77 31.40 8.36
C GLY A 772 -17.14 29.91 8.13
N ASN A 773 -16.56 29.25 7.14
CA ASN A 773 -16.77 27.79 6.94
C ASN A 773 -15.90 27.00 7.92
N THR A 774 -16.47 25.96 8.52
CA THR A 774 -15.70 25.06 9.39
C THR A 774 -14.71 24.22 8.57
N VAL A 775 -13.42 24.39 8.85
CA VAL A 775 -12.31 23.64 8.24
C VAL A 775 -12.02 22.33 9.01
N GLY A 776 -12.17 22.36 10.33
CA GLY A 776 -11.94 21.21 11.19
C GLY A 776 -12.55 21.42 12.57
N SER A 777 -12.85 20.33 13.27
CA SER A 777 -13.41 20.37 14.63
C SER A 777 -13.08 19.09 15.39
N GLY A 778 -13.18 19.15 16.72
CA GLY A 778 -13.00 17.98 17.58
C GLY A 778 -13.38 18.27 19.03
N SER A 779 -13.23 17.26 19.87
CA SER A 779 -13.39 17.40 21.30
C SER A 779 -12.41 16.55 22.09
N VAL A 780 -12.07 16.97 23.31
CA VAL A 780 -11.25 16.21 24.24
C VAL A 780 -11.90 16.11 25.61
N LEU A 781 -11.63 15.00 26.30
CA LEU A 781 -12.04 14.72 27.68
C LEU A 781 -10.80 14.83 28.58
N PHE A 782 -11.02 15.21 29.85
CA PHE A 782 -9.96 15.25 30.86
C PHE A 782 -9.83 13.93 31.65
N CYS A 783 -10.62 12.91 31.28
CA CYS A 783 -10.63 11.58 31.86
C CYS A 783 -10.82 10.51 30.77
N ALA A 784 -10.64 9.23 31.14
CA ALA A 784 -11.00 8.14 30.25
C ALA A 784 -12.50 8.17 29.92
N PRO A 785 -12.92 7.90 28.69
CA PRO A 785 -14.32 7.92 28.27
C PRO A 785 -15.23 7.07 29.17
N LYS A 786 -14.77 5.92 29.69
CA LYS A 786 -15.55 5.06 30.63
C LYS A 786 -15.93 5.76 31.94
N HIS A 787 -15.23 6.81 32.33
CA HIS A 787 -15.49 7.54 33.58
C HIS A 787 -16.21 8.87 33.33
N PHE A 788 -16.33 9.29 32.07
CA PHE A 788 -17.06 10.51 31.72
C PHE A 788 -18.59 10.28 31.90
N ARG A 789 -19.27 11.23 32.49
CA ARG A 789 -20.70 11.16 32.76
C ARG A 789 -21.54 11.55 31.54
N PHE A 790 -21.50 10.70 30.49
CA PHE A 790 -22.36 10.92 29.33
C PHE A 790 -23.82 10.95 29.69
N GLU A 791 -24.60 11.88 29.12
CA GLU A 791 -26.04 11.84 29.04
C GLU A 791 -26.50 11.10 27.78
N ASP A 792 -27.71 10.50 27.80
CA ASP A 792 -28.25 9.87 26.61
C ASP A 792 -28.41 10.91 25.47
N PRO A 793 -27.71 10.78 24.37
CA PRO A 793 -27.80 11.72 23.27
C PRO A 793 -29.09 11.59 22.45
N HIS A 794 -29.95 10.59 22.73
CA HIS A 794 -31.20 10.37 22.01
C HIS A 794 -31.06 10.50 20.50
N MET A 795 -30.01 9.84 19.94
CA MET A 795 -29.65 10.00 18.53
C MET A 795 -30.70 9.41 17.60
N THR A 796 -30.92 10.10 16.50
CA THR A 796 -31.71 9.59 15.36
C THR A 796 -30.95 9.85 14.08
N ALA A 797 -31.13 8.96 13.09
CA ALA A 797 -30.60 9.13 11.76
C ALA A 797 -31.65 8.82 10.70
N ARG A 798 -31.57 9.51 9.55
CA ARG A 798 -32.42 9.23 8.37
C ARG A 798 -31.68 9.57 7.09
N ILE A 799 -32.03 8.91 6.01
CA ILE A 799 -31.51 9.13 4.68
C ILE A 799 -32.38 10.19 3.98
N GLU A 800 -31.76 11.22 3.44
CA GLU A 800 -32.40 12.28 2.63
C GLU A 800 -31.61 12.47 1.31
N GLY A 801 -32.04 11.75 0.26
CA GLY A 801 -31.35 11.77 -1.04
C GLY A 801 -29.97 11.12 -0.94
N ASP A 802 -28.92 11.86 -1.22
CA ASP A 802 -27.50 11.45 -1.14
C ASP A 802 -26.84 11.83 0.20
N GLU A 803 -27.63 12.23 1.21
CA GLU A 803 -27.15 12.59 2.52
C GLU A 803 -27.78 11.72 3.63
N VAL A 804 -27.03 11.54 4.71
CA VAL A 804 -27.54 11.05 5.98
C VAL A 804 -27.63 12.24 6.95
N VAL A 805 -28.80 12.39 7.57
CA VAL A 805 -29.08 13.45 8.55
C VAL A 805 -29.14 12.84 9.92
N ILE A 806 -28.21 13.24 10.80
CA ILE A 806 -28.08 12.77 12.19
C ILE A 806 -28.52 13.88 13.13
N THR A 807 -29.27 13.54 14.19
CA THR A 807 -29.66 14.47 15.24
C THR A 807 -29.24 13.91 16.60
N ALA A 808 -28.66 14.76 17.46
CA ALA A 808 -28.31 14.43 18.84
C ALA A 808 -28.87 15.48 19.81
N GLY A 809 -29.40 15.03 20.96
CA GLY A 809 -29.95 15.91 21.99
C GLY A 809 -28.92 16.40 23.01
N SER A 810 -27.82 15.68 23.21
CA SER A 810 -26.68 15.98 24.07
C SER A 810 -25.37 15.64 23.41
N TYR A 811 -24.24 15.72 24.12
CA TYR A 811 -22.91 15.37 23.58
C TYR A 811 -22.84 13.89 23.19
N ALA A 812 -22.54 13.65 21.93
CA ALA A 812 -22.28 12.32 21.37
C ALA A 812 -20.84 12.23 20.84
N ARG A 813 -20.04 11.29 21.41
CA ARG A 813 -18.64 11.10 21.07
C ARG A 813 -18.50 9.94 20.09
N SER A 814 -17.66 10.12 19.07
CA SER A 814 -17.29 9.14 18.05
C SER A 814 -18.52 8.48 17.42
N VAL A 815 -19.44 9.30 16.94
CA VAL A 815 -20.71 8.87 16.31
C VAL A 815 -20.42 8.01 15.10
N GLU A 816 -20.80 6.74 15.15
CA GLU A 816 -20.77 5.81 14.03
C GLU A 816 -22.14 5.80 13.33
N VAL A 817 -22.11 5.96 12.02
CA VAL A 817 -23.28 5.86 11.14
C VAL A 817 -23.09 4.63 10.26
N GLN A 818 -24.01 3.67 10.37
CA GLN A 818 -24.00 2.44 9.59
C GLN A 818 -25.12 2.49 8.55
N CYS A 819 -24.78 2.38 7.27
CA CYS A 819 -25.72 2.46 6.15
C CYS A 819 -25.70 1.22 5.25
N GLY A 820 -24.95 0.20 5.60
CA GLY A 820 -24.70 -1.03 4.85
C GLY A 820 -23.22 -1.26 4.56
N PRO A 821 -22.82 -2.49 4.21
CA PRO A 821 -21.42 -2.93 4.21
C PRO A 821 -20.52 -2.23 3.18
N ASP A 822 -21.10 -1.78 2.06
CA ASP A 822 -20.33 -1.20 0.94
C ASP A 822 -20.59 0.31 0.78
N VAL A 823 -21.20 0.94 1.80
CA VAL A 823 -21.46 2.39 1.81
C VAL A 823 -20.31 3.11 2.47
N VAL A 824 -19.74 4.07 1.76
CA VAL A 824 -18.73 4.99 2.29
C VAL A 824 -19.32 6.39 2.40
N LEU A 825 -19.20 6.96 3.60
CA LEU A 825 -19.66 8.30 3.92
C LEU A 825 -18.53 9.32 3.79
N GLU A 826 -18.88 10.58 3.60
CA GLU A 826 -17.91 11.69 3.58
C GLU A 826 -17.15 11.80 4.90
N ASP A 827 -17.82 11.54 6.03
CA ASP A 827 -17.23 11.45 7.37
C ASP A 827 -17.99 10.45 8.23
N ASN A 828 -17.30 9.88 9.23
CA ASN A 828 -17.88 8.96 10.21
C ASN A 828 -17.05 8.98 11.51
N TYR A 829 -17.56 8.40 12.60
CA TYR A 829 -16.86 8.37 13.91
C TYR A 829 -16.46 9.78 14.40
N PHE A 830 -17.31 10.77 14.17
CA PHE A 830 -17.10 12.17 14.56
C PHE A 830 -17.78 12.49 15.89
N ASP A 831 -17.37 13.60 16.51
CA ASP A 831 -18.02 14.10 17.73
C ASP A 831 -19.14 15.10 17.34
N MET A 832 -20.23 15.09 18.11
CA MET A 832 -21.33 16.06 18.02
C MET A 832 -21.58 16.70 19.39
N ASN A 833 -21.75 18.02 19.40
CA ASN A 833 -22.53 18.68 20.43
C ASN A 833 -24.03 18.38 20.20
N SER A 834 -24.97 19.04 20.89
CA SER A 834 -26.38 18.91 20.53
C SER A 834 -26.67 19.51 19.14
N GLY A 835 -27.75 19.07 18.47
CA GLY A 835 -28.17 19.57 17.17
C GLY A 835 -28.16 18.56 16.04
N GLN A 836 -28.02 19.06 14.81
CA GLN A 836 -28.12 18.25 13.59
C GLN A 836 -26.81 18.32 12.78
N ARG A 837 -26.42 17.18 12.17
CA ARG A 837 -25.31 17.10 11.20
C ARG A 837 -25.79 16.38 9.94
N ARG A 838 -25.33 16.84 8.78
CA ARG A 838 -25.53 16.23 7.47
C ARG A 838 -24.22 15.68 6.95
N ILE A 839 -24.24 14.49 6.36
CA ILE A 839 -23.07 13.80 5.82
C ILE A 839 -23.44 13.22 4.45
N LYS A 840 -22.60 13.45 3.45
CA LYS A 840 -22.80 12.90 2.11
C LYS A 840 -22.46 11.43 2.04
N ILE A 841 -23.19 10.69 1.20
CA ILE A 841 -22.86 9.35 0.77
C ILE A 841 -21.96 9.50 -0.46
N ILE A 842 -20.69 9.10 -0.34
CA ILE A 842 -19.71 9.25 -1.44
C ILE A 842 -19.60 8.00 -2.29
N ARG A 843 -20.04 6.84 -1.77
CA ARG A 843 -20.06 5.57 -2.52
C ARG A 843 -21.09 4.62 -1.92
N GLY A 844 -21.66 3.75 -2.76
CA GLY A 844 -22.64 2.74 -2.37
C GLY A 844 -24.09 3.25 -2.33
N THR A 845 -25.01 2.33 -2.09
CA THR A 845 -26.44 2.63 -1.96
C THR A 845 -26.91 2.19 -0.58
N PRO A 846 -27.37 3.11 0.28
CA PRO A 846 -27.81 2.73 1.61
C PRO A 846 -29.15 2.03 1.56
N GLU A 847 -29.33 0.97 2.35
CA GLU A 847 -30.60 0.26 2.53
C GLU A 847 -31.34 0.73 3.76
N ALA A 848 -30.62 0.95 4.83
CA ALA A 848 -31.13 1.44 6.13
C ALA A 848 -30.02 2.24 6.81
N VAL A 849 -30.36 3.02 7.83
CA VAL A 849 -29.39 3.74 8.64
C VAL A 849 -29.61 3.47 10.12
N THR A 850 -28.54 3.15 10.82
CA THR A 850 -28.44 3.13 12.28
C THR A 850 -27.33 4.04 12.75
N VAL A 851 -27.41 4.46 14.01
CA VAL A 851 -26.42 5.38 14.60
C VAL A 851 -26.16 4.99 16.04
N ARG A 852 -24.88 5.05 16.45
CA ARG A 852 -24.46 4.85 17.84
C ARG A 852 -23.29 5.77 18.20
N SER A 853 -22.96 5.86 19.48
CA SER A 853 -21.85 6.63 20.03
C SER A 853 -21.16 5.87 21.16
N VAL A 854 -20.11 6.46 21.76
CA VAL A 854 -19.45 5.92 22.95
C VAL A 854 -20.43 5.68 24.11
N TYR A 855 -21.54 6.41 24.17
CA TYR A 855 -22.61 6.20 25.17
C TYR A 855 -23.18 4.77 25.09
N ASP A 856 -23.20 4.14 23.95
CA ASP A 856 -23.77 2.81 23.70
C ASP A 856 -22.80 1.65 24.00
N ILE A 857 -21.56 1.93 24.39
CA ILE A 857 -20.58 0.92 24.84
C ILE A 857 -20.88 0.54 26.30
N ARG A 858 -21.70 -0.54 26.51
CA ARG A 858 -22.10 -1.03 27.82
C ARG A 858 -22.39 -2.55 27.79
#